data_b3e80a60b7a8d51796bf8d579c5f7c49
#
_entry.id   b3e80a60b7a8d51796bf8d579c5f7c49
#
_cell.length_a   1.000
_cell.length_b   1.000
_cell.length_c   1.000
_cell.angle_alpha   90.00
_cell.angle_beta   90.00
_cell.angle_gamma   90.00
#
_symmetry.space_group_name_H-M   'P 1'
#
loop_
_entity.id
_entity.type
_entity.pdbx_description
1 polymer ?
#
loop_
_entity_poly.entity_id
_entity_poly.type
_entity_poly.pdbx_seq_one_letter_code
_entity_poly.pdbx_strand_id
1 'polypeptide(L)'
;MKKIISAILSMCMAAAAVSAIPVRVSAAAAASEMYYSGEKLDSSTPYLLIGKAEGAQSTTVKASASDNGSDGTWSVLAQFDAQAGRLTFKSGRDITTNPWDVGMPLKQIDTNGDGDISNEKYYGIYADGSLTIDLGGYVNLLYLDRQSPKDAAQEGIHVEGDLTINGTQKGMLRVTANPSGKKDGGLQSYGIYSGGTVTLNGGTLDAYETTYNLAHFYLEHNYTTFIKAENVNLNGGSLLLRGRNNSSSKPDNKKLYDIGSGRLSVPDYYEQKWAKEFEYAPETSAKDQDRLKGNDGNTDFHSQEQSDDRYVRFERMSGYEITVLNNANTPVTLSGEMRYLAKSGDGYIASSSAKDAYAEYIASEKTLNILKDTELTVVANNMRVDGASPCINSESDLIINIPEDVTLSLSGQNNGRNKNIRAKGDITIRGEGSLKAFACKDYLGTGENSAAIWSDNGDVTIEGKINANLYTRELSQGQIAHVIYAGGNNINIGEYATVTMGTDIGKLFNDGTVLDIYQNAEAKMAASAETKTTGVEPKSELMDYNASNVSEMKYLSIAAMPMKLEKISGFDSRNMLPLSKPEIELTFNLEIAEAPSVQDLSIDNDAKISGISSSGRSLKISLSDVKADGEYTLKLKNIKNAAGLEYAEDYSFKVSGGSDVLSIKLNGSESGEVKANNSVSVTLSKAASVTEMNAVVTVVVWDKATVGGKTVKRLKSAASQNLKNITGTKTADLSGIAAETDDIIEVFVWNSGTGLKVLSKAAEFAN
;
A
#
# COMPACT_ATOMS: atom_id res chain seq x y z
N MET A 1 -37.03 2.64 -5.50
CA MET A 1 -35.71 2.52 -4.87
C MET A 1 -34.67 3.49 -5.45
N LYS A 2 -34.37 3.53 -6.77
CA LYS A 2 -33.34 4.45 -7.33
C LYS A 2 -33.58 5.96 -7.03
N LYS A 3 -34.82 6.43 -7.01
CA LYS A 3 -35.13 7.85 -6.71
C LYS A 3 -34.93 8.22 -5.23
N ILE A 4 -35.10 7.26 -4.30
CA ILE A 4 -34.89 7.48 -2.86
C ILE A 4 -33.39 7.51 -2.55
N ILE A 5 -32.60 6.65 -3.16
CA ILE A 5 -31.13 6.62 -3.00
C ILE A 5 -30.50 7.91 -3.55
N SER A 6 -30.99 8.43 -4.68
CA SER A 6 -30.54 9.71 -5.24
C SER A 6 -30.85 10.91 -4.36
N ALA A 7 -32.01 10.90 -3.69
CA ALA A 7 -32.40 11.97 -2.76
C ALA A 7 -31.56 11.94 -1.47
N ILE A 8 -31.26 10.74 -0.95
CA ILE A 8 -30.39 10.58 0.23
C ILE A 8 -28.95 11.00 -0.08
N LEU A 9 -28.43 10.62 -1.26
CA LEU A 9 -27.07 11.05 -1.68
C LEU A 9 -26.99 12.56 -1.86
N SER A 10 -28.04 13.20 -2.41
CA SER A 10 -28.08 14.67 -2.54
C SER A 10 -28.21 15.38 -1.20
N MET A 11 -28.93 14.81 -0.22
CA MET A 11 -28.98 15.36 1.15
C MET A 11 -27.65 15.18 1.90
N CYS A 12 -26.95 14.06 1.73
CA CYS A 12 -25.62 13.87 2.33
C CYS A 12 -24.58 14.80 1.73
N MET A 13 -24.62 15.07 0.41
CA MET A 13 -23.72 16.05 -0.21
C MET A 13 -24.07 17.50 0.16
N ALA A 14 -25.33 17.84 0.40
CA ALA A 14 -25.72 19.17 0.87
C ALA A 14 -25.35 19.37 2.35
N ALA A 15 -25.43 18.34 3.20
CA ALA A 15 -24.96 18.40 4.58
C ALA A 15 -23.42 18.52 4.70
N ALA A 16 -22.67 17.88 3.81
CA ALA A 16 -21.23 18.03 3.76
C ALA A 16 -20.77 19.42 3.23
N ALA A 17 -21.60 20.08 2.43
CA ALA A 17 -21.29 21.44 1.91
C ALA A 17 -21.58 22.56 2.90
N VAL A 18 -22.39 22.32 3.94
CA VAL A 18 -22.72 23.35 4.96
C VAL A 18 -21.72 23.36 6.12
N SER A 19 -20.91 22.31 6.30
CA SER A 19 -19.90 22.24 7.37
C SER A 19 -18.54 22.86 7.02
N ALA A 20 -18.36 23.35 5.81
CA ALA A 20 -17.13 24.04 5.37
C ALA A 20 -17.40 25.52 5.04
N ILE A 21 -17.93 26.27 6.00
CA ILE A 21 -17.65 27.71 6.03
C ILE A 21 -16.26 27.79 6.67
N PRO A 22 -15.18 28.07 5.93
CA PRO A 22 -13.93 28.40 6.58
C PRO A 22 -14.21 29.71 7.32
N VAL A 23 -14.28 29.64 8.65
CA VAL A 23 -14.00 30.82 9.45
C VAL A 23 -12.57 31.17 9.04
N ARG A 24 -12.43 32.16 8.17
CA ARG A 24 -11.14 32.80 7.95
C ARG A 24 -10.82 33.50 9.25
N VAL A 25 -10.23 32.78 10.19
CA VAL A 25 -9.36 33.40 11.16
C VAL A 25 -8.27 34.02 10.29
N SER A 26 -8.22 35.33 10.25
CA SER A 26 -7.13 36.05 9.61
C SER A 26 -5.87 35.54 10.29
N ALA A 27 -5.08 34.74 9.58
CA ALA A 27 -3.78 34.32 10.10
C ALA A 27 -3.04 35.59 10.52
N ALA A 28 -2.53 35.59 11.74
CA ALA A 28 -1.73 36.72 12.20
C ALA A 28 -0.56 36.90 11.23
N ALA A 29 -0.16 38.16 11.00
CA ALA A 29 0.96 38.44 10.12
C ALA A 29 2.21 37.69 10.59
N ALA A 30 3.08 37.32 9.68
CA ALA A 30 4.39 36.79 10.01
C ALA A 30 5.15 37.82 10.89
N ALA A 31 5.90 37.33 11.87
CA ALA A 31 6.72 38.19 12.72
C ALA A 31 7.74 38.96 11.88
N SER A 32 7.73 40.30 11.99
CA SER A 32 8.67 41.18 11.31
C SER A 32 9.93 41.41 12.15
N GLU A 33 9.83 41.22 13.45
CA GLU A 33 10.93 41.26 14.40
C GLU A 33 10.73 40.21 15.51
N MET A 34 11.82 39.82 16.09
CA MET A 34 11.80 38.94 17.26
C MET A 34 12.97 39.24 18.20
N TYR A 35 12.84 38.80 19.43
CA TYR A 35 13.91 38.87 20.41
C TYR A 35 14.31 37.48 20.87
N TYR A 36 15.59 37.24 20.98
CA TYR A 36 16.17 36.03 21.54
C TYR A 36 17.11 36.37 22.70
N SER A 37 16.73 36.05 23.92
CA SER A 37 17.47 36.45 25.13
C SER A 37 17.79 37.96 25.18
N GLY A 38 16.86 38.80 24.76
CA GLY A 38 17.02 40.27 24.72
C GLY A 38 17.72 40.83 23.49
N GLU A 39 18.28 40.00 22.62
CA GLU A 39 18.88 40.39 21.36
C GLU A 39 17.83 40.51 20.27
N LYS A 40 17.67 41.71 19.67
CA LYS A 40 16.71 41.95 18.60
C LYS A 40 17.20 41.42 17.27
N LEU A 41 16.34 40.59 16.63
CA LEU A 41 16.52 40.08 15.28
C LEU A 41 15.45 40.67 14.38
N ASP A 42 15.87 41.23 13.25
CA ASP A 42 15.02 41.81 12.20
C ASP A 42 15.73 41.73 10.83
N SER A 43 15.21 42.39 9.82
CA SER A 43 15.82 42.40 8.49
C SER A 43 17.23 43.05 8.45
N SER A 44 17.57 43.88 9.44
CA SER A 44 18.89 44.55 9.54
C SER A 44 19.91 43.72 10.34
N THR A 45 19.44 42.91 11.27
CA THR A 45 20.25 42.06 12.15
C THR A 45 19.72 40.61 12.13
N PRO A 46 19.77 39.92 10.99
CA PRO A 46 19.10 38.61 10.84
C PRO A 46 19.85 37.43 11.47
N TYR A 47 21.10 37.63 11.89
CA TYR A 47 21.92 36.54 12.42
C TYR A 47 21.99 36.58 13.94
N LEU A 48 21.77 35.44 14.58
CA LEU A 48 22.05 35.22 15.99
C LEU A 48 23.38 34.48 16.11
N LEU A 49 24.36 35.16 16.67
CA LEU A 49 25.68 34.61 16.92
C LEU A 49 25.81 34.10 18.37
N ILE A 50 26.52 32.98 18.57
CA ILE A 50 26.87 32.45 19.87
C ILE A 50 28.39 32.43 20.05
N GLY A 51 28.88 32.83 21.23
CA GLY A 51 30.31 32.87 21.48
C GLY A 51 30.59 33.37 22.89
N LYS A 52 31.88 33.62 23.15
CA LYS A 52 32.32 34.27 24.40
C LYS A 52 32.89 35.64 24.07
N ALA A 53 32.39 36.64 24.76
CA ALA A 53 33.07 37.97 24.71
C ALA A 53 34.43 37.86 25.35
N GLU A 54 35.39 38.68 24.94
CA GLU A 54 36.76 38.73 25.49
C GLU A 54 36.71 38.95 27.01
N GLY A 55 37.31 38.04 27.75
CA GLY A 55 37.32 38.06 29.23
C GLY A 55 36.07 37.50 29.90
N ALA A 56 35.02 37.10 29.16
CA ALA A 56 33.84 36.50 29.77
C ALA A 56 34.03 35.04 30.15
N GLN A 57 33.48 34.61 31.31
CA GLN A 57 33.49 33.21 31.72
C GLN A 57 32.37 32.40 31.09
N SER A 58 31.26 33.03 30.70
CA SER A 58 30.09 32.36 30.16
C SER A 58 29.89 32.65 28.65
N THR A 59 29.29 31.71 27.95
CA THR A 59 28.84 31.87 26.58
C THR A 59 27.61 32.82 26.54
N THR A 60 27.54 33.70 25.55
CA THR A 60 26.42 34.63 25.34
C THR A 60 26.00 34.62 23.88
N VAL A 61 24.87 35.25 23.59
CA VAL A 61 24.39 35.49 22.21
C VAL A 61 24.43 36.96 21.88
N LYS A 62 24.52 37.28 20.61
CA LYS A 62 24.36 38.66 20.07
C LYS A 62 23.70 38.63 18.71
N ALA A 63 22.89 39.63 18.43
CA ALA A 63 22.38 39.91 17.09
C ALA A 63 23.47 40.50 16.17
N SER A 64 23.44 40.16 14.88
CA SER A 64 24.43 40.64 13.90
C SER A 64 23.83 40.82 12.51
N ALA A 65 24.33 41.81 11.78
CA ALA A 65 23.98 42.01 10.38
C ALA A 65 24.69 41.03 9.42
N SER A 66 25.74 40.36 9.86
CA SER A 66 26.49 39.40 9.07
C SER A 66 26.65 38.04 9.78
N ASP A 67 26.85 36.99 8.98
CA ASP A 67 27.10 35.64 9.45
C ASP A 67 28.54 35.41 9.98
N ASN A 68 29.42 36.41 9.80
CA ASN A 68 30.82 36.36 10.24
C ASN A 68 30.98 37.07 11.57
N GLY A 69 31.21 36.33 12.62
CA GLY A 69 31.79 36.90 13.82
C GLY A 69 33.16 37.51 13.49
N SER A 70 33.37 38.77 13.82
CA SER A 70 34.53 39.57 13.39
C SER A 70 35.90 39.09 13.89
N ASP A 71 35.97 38.06 14.72
CA ASP A 71 37.20 37.65 15.43
C ASP A 71 37.36 36.13 15.58
N GLY A 72 36.53 35.30 14.96
CA GLY A 72 36.60 33.86 15.04
C GLY A 72 36.12 33.21 16.37
N THR A 73 35.74 34.05 17.34
CA THR A 73 35.24 33.58 18.65
C THR A 73 33.71 33.38 18.63
N TRP A 74 33.04 33.88 17.63
CA TRP A 74 31.59 33.78 17.44
C TRP A 74 31.23 32.86 16.30
N SER A 75 30.12 32.15 16.45
CA SER A 75 29.59 31.30 15.41
C SER A 75 28.10 31.55 15.23
N VAL A 76 27.57 31.36 14.02
CA VAL A 76 26.15 31.50 13.77
C VAL A 76 25.38 30.38 14.46
N LEU A 77 24.48 30.74 15.36
CA LEU A 77 23.54 29.83 16.04
C LEU A 77 22.26 29.70 15.20
N ALA A 78 21.70 30.81 14.78
CA ALA A 78 20.46 30.85 14.01
C ALA A 78 20.40 32.02 13.04
N GLN A 79 19.47 31.98 12.10
CA GLN A 79 19.15 33.06 11.17
C GLN A 79 17.65 33.32 11.20
N PHE A 80 17.26 34.58 11.28
CA PHE A 80 15.89 35.04 11.22
C PHE A 80 15.58 35.64 9.84
N ASP A 81 14.52 35.13 9.22
CA ASP A 81 13.93 35.74 8.01
C ASP A 81 12.68 36.53 8.43
N ALA A 82 12.83 37.85 8.51
CA ALA A 82 11.76 38.75 8.91
C ALA A 82 10.59 38.79 7.91
N GLN A 83 10.82 38.49 6.63
CA GLN A 83 9.75 38.44 5.63
C GLN A 83 8.87 37.19 5.82
N ALA A 84 9.47 36.06 6.20
CA ALA A 84 8.78 34.80 6.42
C ALA A 84 8.38 34.56 7.87
N GLY A 85 8.81 35.42 8.83
CA GLY A 85 8.66 35.18 10.26
C GLY A 85 9.30 33.85 10.68
N ARG A 86 10.51 33.55 10.23
CA ARG A 86 11.13 32.24 10.35
C ARG A 86 12.51 32.31 11.00
N LEU A 87 12.68 31.60 12.09
CA LEU A 87 13.96 31.41 12.78
C LEU A 87 14.51 29.99 12.46
N THR A 88 15.63 29.93 11.75
CA THR A 88 16.29 28.67 11.39
C THR A 88 17.55 28.48 12.20
N PHE A 89 17.59 27.43 13.03
CA PHE A 89 18.79 27.04 13.75
C PHE A 89 19.71 26.22 12.83
N LYS A 90 20.98 26.62 12.71
CA LYS A 90 21.94 25.91 11.86
C LYS A 90 22.33 24.55 12.46
N SER A 91 22.26 23.51 11.64
CA SER A 91 22.74 22.18 11.99
C SER A 91 24.28 22.17 12.08
N GLY A 92 24.86 21.50 13.08
CA GLY A 92 26.29 21.17 13.10
C GLY A 92 27.05 21.45 14.36
N ARG A 93 26.50 22.10 15.34
CA ARG A 93 27.07 22.09 16.68
C ARG A 93 26.28 21.15 17.56
N ASP A 94 26.95 20.08 17.94
CA ASP A 94 26.53 19.25 19.05
C ASP A 94 26.70 20.08 20.32
N ILE A 95 25.63 20.79 20.71
CA ILE A 95 25.57 21.53 21.97
C ILE A 95 25.47 20.50 23.15
N THR A 96 25.56 19.20 22.83
CA THR A 96 25.47 18.09 23.79
C THR A 96 26.69 17.92 24.63
N THR A 97 27.83 18.56 24.33
CA THR A 97 29.07 18.37 25.15
C THR A 97 28.99 18.95 26.55
N ASN A 98 28.05 19.86 26.81
CA ASN A 98 27.67 20.25 28.16
C ASN A 98 26.30 20.97 28.15
N PRO A 99 25.18 20.27 28.32
CA PRO A 99 23.85 20.87 28.31
C PRO A 99 23.64 21.91 29.42
N TRP A 100 24.56 22.00 30.36
CA TRP A 100 24.52 22.95 31.44
C TRP A 100 25.16 24.30 31.14
N ASP A 101 25.91 24.43 30.05
CA ASP A 101 26.71 25.63 29.77
C ASP A 101 26.05 26.63 28.79
N VAL A 102 24.90 26.31 28.19
CA VAL A 102 24.25 27.19 27.21
C VAL A 102 22.81 27.51 27.63
N GLY A 103 22.59 27.78 28.89
CA GLY A 103 21.35 28.40 29.34
C GLY A 103 21.30 29.84 28.85
N MET A 104 20.31 30.14 28.01
CA MET A 104 20.08 31.51 27.58
C MET A 104 19.21 32.23 28.62
N PRO A 105 19.69 33.28 29.27
CA PRO A 105 18.90 33.96 30.28
C PRO A 105 17.67 34.62 29.67
N LEU A 106 16.55 34.52 30.40
CA LEU A 106 15.39 35.33 30.05
C LEU A 106 15.71 36.80 30.28
N LYS A 107 15.27 37.66 29.40
CA LYS A 107 15.49 39.13 29.48
C LYS A 107 14.18 39.85 29.43
N GLN A 108 14.09 40.99 30.13
CA GLN A 108 13.04 41.96 29.92
C GLN A 108 13.31 42.66 28.59
N ILE A 109 12.28 42.87 27.83
CA ILE A 109 12.30 43.60 26.57
C ILE A 109 11.17 44.65 26.57
N ASP A 110 11.42 45.79 26.01
CA ASP A 110 10.42 46.82 25.83
C ASP A 110 9.47 46.40 24.70
N THR A 111 8.34 45.76 25.07
CA THR A 111 7.35 45.27 24.10
C THR A 111 6.35 46.36 23.68
N ASN A 112 6.24 47.45 24.45
CA ASN A 112 5.30 48.52 24.19
C ASN A 112 5.96 49.78 23.58
N GLY A 113 7.32 49.83 23.54
CA GLY A 113 8.09 50.92 22.92
C GLY A 113 8.17 52.21 23.75
N ASP A 114 7.83 52.15 25.04
CA ASP A 114 7.86 53.33 25.93
C ASP A 114 9.24 53.63 26.55
N GLY A 115 10.19 52.72 26.38
CA GLY A 115 11.55 52.78 26.94
C GLY A 115 11.67 52.35 28.39
N ASP A 116 10.59 51.96 29.05
CA ASP A 116 10.58 51.47 30.44
C ASP A 116 10.33 49.95 30.52
N ILE A 117 11.38 49.18 30.80
CA ILE A 117 11.30 47.72 30.95
C ILE A 117 11.00 47.25 32.39
N SER A 118 10.81 48.16 33.34
CA SER A 118 10.71 47.81 34.77
C SER A 118 9.48 46.94 35.11
N ASN A 119 8.42 47.03 34.33
CA ASN A 119 7.16 46.26 34.48
C ASN A 119 6.99 45.18 33.44
N GLU A 120 7.94 45.03 32.51
CA GLU A 120 7.85 44.03 31.46
C GLU A 120 8.14 42.61 31.96
N LYS A 121 7.54 41.65 31.26
CA LYS A 121 7.81 40.22 31.51
C LYS A 121 9.22 39.84 31.04
N TYR A 122 9.71 38.72 31.51
CA TYR A 122 10.95 38.09 31.05
C TYR A 122 10.68 37.10 29.94
N TYR A 123 11.36 37.23 28.81
CA TYR A 123 11.21 36.36 27.65
C TYR A 123 12.53 35.69 27.27
N GLY A 124 12.43 34.41 26.85
CA GLY A 124 13.49 33.72 26.13
C GLY A 124 13.45 34.03 24.65
N ILE A 125 12.30 33.84 24.03
CA ILE A 125 11.94 34.27 22.68
C ILE A 125 10.66 35.10 22.79
N TYR A 126 10.65 36.25 22.10
CA TYR A 126 9.45 37.07 21.87
C TYR A 126 9.33 37.37 20.37
N ALA A 127 8.15 37.23 19.81
CA ALA A 127 7.87 37.59 18.41
C ALA A 127 6.56 38.36 18.30
N ASP A 128 6.56 39.43 17.51
CA ASP A 128 5.47 40.38 17.31
C ASP A 128 4.36 39.89 16.38
N GLY A 129 4.47 38.68 15.85
CA GLY A 129 3.52 38.05 14.92
C GLY A 129 3.66 36.55 14.94
N SER A 130 3.25 35.85 13.88
CA SER A 130 3.42 34.41 13.75
C SER A 130 4.90 34.05 13.51
N LEU A 131 5.38 33.02 14.24
CA LEU A 131 6.77 32.60 14.19
C LEU A 131 6.87 31.12 13.77
N THR A 132 7.74 30.84 12.81
CA THR A 132 8.16 29.48 12.48
C THR A 132 9.58 29.24 13.00
N ILE A 133 9.79 28.17 13.76
CA ILE A 133 11.10 27.73 14.26
C ILE A 133 11.51 26.44 13.56
N ASP A 134 12.61 26.49 12.80
CA ASP A 134 13.20 25.29 12.18
C ASP A 134 14.37 24.78 13.01
N LEU A 135 14.23 23.56 13.53
CA LEU A 135 15.21 22.93 14.40
C LEU A 135 16.18 22.06 13.58
N GLY A 136 17.39 22.53 13.36
CA GLY A 136 18.46 21.72 12.76
C GLY A 136 19.17 20.76 13.74
N GLY A 137 18.96 20.94 15.05
CA GLY A 137 19.59 20.18 16.12
C GLY A 137 18.97 20.48 17.49
N TYR A 138 19.72 20.22 18.55
CA TYR A 138 19.28 20.46 19.92
C TYR A 138 19.36 21.96 20.27
N VAL A 139 18.25 22.53 20.71
CA VAL A 139 18.13 23.91 21.20
C VAL A 139 17.59 23.87 22.62
N ASN A 140 18.34 24.43 23.56
CA ASN A 140 17.97 24.46 24.97
C ASN A 140 17.76 25.90 25.43
N LEU A 141 16.51 26.28 25.66
CA LEU A 141 16.14 27.56 26.27
C LEU A 141 16.06 27.35 27.79
N LEU A 142 17.21 27.24 28.43
CA LEU A 142 17.32 27.08 29.87
C LEU A 142 17.33 28.43 30.55
N TYR A 143 16.45 28.55 31.52
CA TYR A 143 16.55 29.58 32.52
C TYR A 143 17.62 29.22 33.53
N LEU A 144 18.71 29.95 33.56
CA LEU A 144 19.84 29.73 34.48
C LEU A 144 20.21 31.00 35.27
N ASP A 145 19.26 31.84 35.64
CA ASP A 145 19.66 32.95 36.51
C ASP A 145 19.25 32.72 37.97
N ARG A 146 20.27 32.59 38.83
CA ARG A 146 20.10 32.57 40.28
C ARG A 146 19.70 33.92 40.86
N GLN A 147 19.67 34.99 40.05
CA GLN A 147 19.41 36.38 40.42
C GLN A 147 18.16 37.00 39.82
N SER A 148 17.26 36.17 39.25
CA SER A 148 15.99 36.69 38.75
C SER A 148 15.24 37.53 39.77
N PRO A 149 14.66 38.67 39.36
CA PRO A 149 13.77 39.40 40.21
C PRO A 149 12.63 38.49 40.63
N LYS A 150 12.43 38.39 41.95
CA LYS A 150 11.46 37.44 42.58
C LYS A 150 9.99 37.74 42.20
N ASP A 151 9.75 38.72 41.37
CA ASP A 151 8.47 39.42 41.24
C ASP A 151 7.97 39.63 39.79
N ALA A 152 8.55 38.99 38.78
CA ALA A 152 8.13 39.17 37.40
C ALA A 152 7.67 37.84 36.73
N ALA A 153 6.64 37.94 35.89
CA ALA A 153 6.17 36.84 35.05
C ALA A 153 7.26 36.44 34.01
N GLN A 154 7.32 35.15 33.72
CA GLN A 154 8.34 34.61 32.83
C GLN A 154 7.67 33.81 31.71
N GLU A 155 8.15 34.01 30.49
CA GLU A 155 7.68 33.27 29.32
C GLU A 155 8.90 32.75 28.55
N GLY A 156 9.00 31.45 28.39
CA GLY A 156 10.08 30.85 27.65
C GLY A 156 10.04 31.24 26.18
N ILE A 157 8.86 31.08 25.60
CA ILE A 157 8.54 31.54 24.22
C ILE A 157 7.22 32.29 24.27
N HIS A 158 7.20 33.48 23.74
CA HIS A 158 6.01 34.29 23.53
C HIS A 158 5.87 34.66 22.05
N VAL A 159 4.72 34.31 21.46
CA VAL A 159 4.41 34.62 20.08
C VAL A 159 3.00 35.23 20.03
N GLU A 160 2.88 36.43 19.48
CA GLU A 160 1.57 37.10 19.40
C GLU A 160 0.60 36.45 18.41
N GLY A 161 1.12 35.69 17.43
CA GLY A 161 0.35 34.92 16.46
C GLY A 161 0.50 33.40 16.65
N ASP A 162 0.55 32.68 15.54
CA ASP A 162 0.76 31.24 15.50
C ASP A 162 2.23 30.88 15.70
N LEU A 163 2.49 29.80 16.43
CA LEU A 163 3.82 29.21 16.57
C LEU A 163 3.90 27.89 15.82
N THR A 164 4.76 27.80 14.83
CA THR A 164 5.07 26.57 14.12
C THR A 164 6.47 26.08 14.45
N ILE A 165 6.63 24.84 14.85
CA ILE A 165 7.92 24.22 15.15
C ILE A 165 8.14 23.07 14.16
N ASN A 166 9.17 23.20 13.34
CA ASN A 166 9.64 22.18 12.41
C ASN A 166 10.98 21.61 12.91
N GLY A 167 11.20 20.32 12.69
CA GLY A 167 12.49 19.72 13.06
C GLY A 167 12.71 18.36 12.45
N THR A 168 13.97 17.94 12.42
CA THR A 168 14.34 16.54 12.14
C THR A 168 14.19 15.69 13.42
N GLN A 169 14.32 14.38 13.32
CA GLN A 169 14.30 13.48 14.48
C GLN A 169 15.32 13.86 15.58
N LYS A 170 16.41 14.53 15.22
CA LYS A 170 17.43 14.99 16.16
C LYS A 170 17.20 16.43 16.67
N GLY A 171 16.25 17.13 16.07
CA GLY A 171 15.88 18.48 16.49
C GLY A 171 15.12 18.44 17.80
N MET A 172 15.58 19.10 18.82
CA MET A 172 14.91 19.23 20.11
C MET A 172 14.89 20.69 20.54
N LEU A 173 13.73 21.19 20.87
CA LEU A 173 13.55 22.47 21.53
C LEU A 173 13.12 22.22 22.97
N ARG A 174 14.01 22.52 23.91
CA ARG A 174 13.74 22.43 25.32
C ARG A 174 13.43 23.81 25.88
N VAL A 175 12.30 23.93 26.54
CA VAL A 175 11.83 25.18 27.15
C VAL A 175 11.61 24.96 28.64
N THR A 176 12.21 25.81 29.46
CA THR A 176 12.03 25.75 30.88
C THR A 176 11.05 26.84 31.33
N ALA A 177 10.00 26.45 32.03
CA ALA A 177 9.14 27.37 32.77
C ALA A 177 9.51 27.31 34.26
N ASN A 178 9.85 28.45 34.82
CA ASN A 178 10.16 28.53 36.25
C ASN A 178 9.27 29.59 36.92
N PRO A 179 8.39 29.18 37.82
CA PRO A 179 7.60 30.16 38.57
C PRO A 179 8.49 30.82 39.59
N SER A 180 8.86 32.05 39.33
CA SER A 180 9.46 32.91 40.37
C SER A 180 8.45 33.99 40.72
N GLY A 181 8.07 34.10 42.00
CA GLY A 181 7.14 35.14 42.36
C GLY A 181 6.80 35.22 43.84
N LYS A 182 6.39 36.41 44.25
CA LYS A 182 5.94 36.72 45.59
C LYS A 182 4.64 36.07 45.95
N LYS A 183 4.46 35.87 47.24
CA LYS A 183 3.34 35.27 47.95
C LYS A 183 1.95 35.86 47.66
N ASP A 184 1.86 37.08 47.10
CA ASP A 184 0.61 37.86 47.08
C ASP A 184 0.16 38.35 45.67
N GLY A 185 0.77 37.95 44.57
CA GLY A 185 0.57 38.63 43.30
C GLY A 185 0.00 37.80 42.14
N GLY A 186 -0.21 36.51 42.27
CA GLY A 186 -0.85 35.70 41.20
C GLY A 186 -0.16 35.79 39.82
N LEU A 187 1.16 35.89 39.79
CA LEU A 187 1.91 35.97 38.56
C LEU A 187 1.84 34.66 37.76
N GLN A 188 1.38 34.75 36.53
CA GLN A 188 1.26 33.61 35.64
C GLN A 188 2.49 33.51 34.72
N SER A 189 3.19 32.38 34.76
CA SER A 189 4.33 32.09 33.88
C SER A 189 3.95 31.03 32.87
N TYR A 190 4.49 31.18 31.65
CA TYR A 190 4.25 30.25 30.56
C TYR A 190 5.58 29.65 30.07
N GLY A 191 5.59 28.36 29.78
CA GLY A 191 6.66 27.77 28.98
C GLY A 191 6.60 28.32 27.55
N ILE A 192 5.42 28.21 26.96
CA ILE A 192 5.10 28.71 25.65
C ILE A 192 3.76 29.45 25.71
N TYR A 193 3.74 30.67 25.23
CA TYR A 193 2.54 31.45 24.96
C TYR A 193 2.43 31.71 23.46
N SER A 194 1.29 31.36 22.88
CA SER A 194 0.92 31.71 21.50
C SER A 194 -0.46 32.33 21.51
N GLY A 195 -0.60 33.50 20.89
CA GLY A 195 -1.89 34.14 20.69
C GLY A 195 -2.82 33.39 19.73
N GLY A 196 -2.27 32.44 18.96
CA GLY A 196 -2.99 31.59 18.04
C GLY A 196 -2.75 30.10 18.29
N THR A 197 -2.43 29.36 17.26
CA THR A 197 -2.21 27.92 17.28
C THR A 197 -0.73 27.56 17.44
N VAL A 198 -0.43 26.60 18.30
CA VAL A 198 0.89 25.96 18.35
C VAL A 198 0.84 24.70 17.48
N THR A 199 1.68 24.65 16.46
CA THR A 199 1.81 23.50 15.55
C THR A 199 3.19 22.87 15.67
N LEU A 200 3.25 21.60 16.01
CA LEU A 200 4.49 20.81 16.03
C LEU A 200 4.51 19.88 14.82
N ASN A 201 5.35 20.21 13.86
CA ASN A 201 5.47 19.48 12.63
C ASN A 201 6.64 18.49 12.63
N GLY A 202 7.60 18.64 13.50
CA GLY A 202 8.75 17.74 13.59
C GLY A 202 9.66 18.08 14.76
N GLY A 203 10.61 17.18 15.08
CA GLY A 203 11.50 17.32 16.20
C GLY A 203 10.84 16.97 17.54
N THR A 204 11.43 17.38 18.65
CA THR A 204 10.90 17.20 20.00
C THR A 204 10.73 18.55 20.67
N LEU A 205 9.53 18.81 21.18
CA LEU A 205 9.27 19.93 22.09
C LEU A 205 9.21 19.38 23.51
N ASP A 206 10.15 19.80 24.36
CA ASP A 206 10.27 19.39 25.75
C ASP A 206 10.11 20.62 26.65
N ALA A 207 8.92 20.80 27.22
CA ALA A 207 8.64 21.86 28.16
C ALA A 207 8.60 21.30 29.59
N TYR A 208 9.48 21.83 30.46
CA TYR A 208 9.59 21.31 31.81
C TYR A 208 9.85 22.39 32.87
N GLU A 209 9.51 22.07 34.07
CA GLU A 209 9.75 22.91 35.25
C GLU A 209 11.06 22.51 35.92
N THR A 210 12.00 23.47 36.09
CA THR A 210 13.19 23.26 36.92
C THR A 210 13.00 23.95 38.29
N THR A 211 13.15 23.21 39.34
CA THR A 211 13.30 23.80 40.66
C THR A 211 14.76 23.73 41.05
N TYR A 212 15.48 24.81 40.83
CA TYR A 212 16.88 24.89 41.24
C TYR A 212 17.08 25.53 42.61
N ASN A 213 16.13 25.46 43.54
CA ASN A 213 16.41 25.82 44.91
C ASN A 213 15.51 25.08 45.91
N LEU A 214 16.07 24.06 46.52
CA LEU A 214 15.50 23.32 47.64
C LEU A 214 15.39 24.14 48.95
N ALA A 215 15.76 25.40 48.95
CA ALA A 215 15.94 26.14 50.21
C ALA A 215 14.83 27.18 50.53
N HIS A 216 13.91 27.47 49.64
CA HIS A 216 12.88 28.48 49.91
C HIS A 216 11.44 28.02 49.70
N PHE A 217 10.83 27.74 50.78
CA PHE A 217 9.55 27.11 51.12
C PHE A 217 8.29 27.86 50.78
N TYR A 218 8.21 28.82 49.88
CA TYR A 218 7.02 29.64 49.76
C TYR A 218 6.52 29.82 48.30
N LEU A 219 6.13 28.71 47.67
CA LEU A 219 5.56 28.75 46.34
C LEU A 219 4.06 28.37 46.30
N GLU A 220 3.32 28.83 47.31
CA GLU A 220 1.87 28.44 47.43
C GLU A 220 0.94 29.07 46.39
N HIS A 221 1.38 30.04 45.59
CA HIS A 221 0.49 30.83 44.72
C HIS A 221 0.95 31.09 43.28
N ASN A 222 1.95 30.40 42.77
CA ASN A 222 2.44 30.60 41.42
C ASN A 222 1.81 29.63 40.40
N TYR A 223 1.25 30.18 39.35
CA TYR A 223 0.62 29.42 38.27
C TYR A 223 1.63 29.24 37.16
N THR A 224 1.95 27.99 36.84
CA THR A 224 2.74 27.65 35.66
C THR A 224 1.89 26.91 34.67
N THR A 225 1.82 27.43 33.44
CA THR A 225 1.23 26.72 32.31
C THR A 225 2.32 26.46 31.29
N PHE A 226 2.51 25.22 30.87
CA PHE A 226 3.59 24.91 29.93
C PHE A 226 3.26 25.39 28.51
N ILE A 227 2.02 25.21 28.07
CA ILE A 227 1.55 25.74 26.77
C ILE A 227 0.24 26.49 26.99
N LYS A 228 0.23 27.78 26.62
CA LYS A 228 -0.94 28.60 26.47
C LYS A 228 -1.15 28.92 25.00
N ALA A 229 -2.25 28.49 24.38
CA ALA A 229 -2.56 28.69 22.98
C ALA A 229 -4.07 28.65 22.75
N GLU A 230 -4.54 29.05 21.57
CA GLU A 230 -5.91 28.77 21.15
C GLU A 230 -6.09 27.29 20.81
N ASN A 231 -5.15 26.70 20.05
CA ASN A 231 -5.14 25.29 19.72
C ASN A 231 -3.71 24.74 19.76
N VAL A 232 -3.58 23.42 19.88
CA VAL A 232 -2.31 22.70 19.75
C VAL A 232 -2.49 21.58 18.73
N ASN A 233 -1.67 21.60 17.66
CA ASN A 233 -1.68 20.59 16.59
C ASN A 233 -0.37 19.82 16.60
N LEU A 234 -0.44 18.51 16.79
CA LEU A 234 0.68 17.61 16.62
C LEU A 234 0.58 16.93 15.25
N ASN A 235 1.30 17.44 14.28
CA ASN A 235 1.36 16.85 12.92
C ASN A 235 2.59 15.95 12.79
N GLY A 236 3.62 16.23 13.56
CA GLY A 236 4.90 15.51 13.53
C GLY A 236 5.71 15.74 14.82
N GLY A 237 6.80 14.97 15.02
CA GLY A 237 7.67 15.12 16.19
C GLY A 237 7.10 14.54 17.50
N SER A 238 7.61 14.96 18.62
CA SER A 238 7.21 14.52 19.96
C SER A 238 6.95 15.72 20.87
N LEU A 239 5.89 15.66 21.66
CA LEU A 239 5.59 16.67 22.68
C LEU A 239 5.75 16.04 24.06
N LEU A 240 6.56 16.68 24.92
CA LEU A 240 6.82 16.25 26.28
C LEU A 240 6.59 17.42 27.23
N LEU A 241 5.62 17.30 28.12
CA LEU A 241 5.29 18.29 29.14
C LEU A 241 5.52 17.68 30.53
N ARG A 242 6.39 18.31 31.33
CA ARG A 242 6.86 17.74 32.60
C ARG A 242 6.75 18.74 33.74
N GLY A 243 5.79 18.54 34.62
CA GLY A 243 5.64 19.32 35.85
C GLY A 243 6.18 18.58 37.07
N ARG A 244 6.94 19.22 37.93
CA ARG A 244 7.50 18.61 39.12
C ARG A 244 6.49 18.49 40.27
N ASN A 245 6.47 17.36 40.95
CA ASN A 245 5.78 17.19 42.23
C ASN A 245 6.56 17.88 43.34
N ASN A 246 5.98 18.94 43.94
CA ASN A 246 6.45 19.37 45.25
C ASN A 246 5.70 18.57 46.31
N SER A 247 6.46 17.83 47.13
CA SER A 247 5.95 16.89 48.11
C SER A 247 5.20 17.52 49.31
N SER A 248 4.93 18.80 49.27
CA SER A 248 4.22 19.47 50.34
C SER A 248 3.16 20.45 49.80
N SER A 249 1.94 20.03 49.92
CA SER A 249 0.74 20.87 49.94
C SER A 249 0.31 21.60 48.69
N LYS A 250 -0.74 21.09 48.13
CA LYS A 250 -1.70 21.63 47.15
C LYS A 250 -1.35 21.52 45.65
N PRO A 251 -2.05 20.63 44.96
CA PRO A 251 -1.85 20.38 43.52
C PRO A 251 -2.49 21.45 42.59
N ASP A 252 -3.14 22.49 43.10
CA ASP A 252 -4.24 23.12 42.37
C ASP A 252 -3.83 24.21 41.35
N ASN A 253 -2.55 24.54 41.19
CA ASN A 253 -2.16 25.74 40.41
C ASN A 253 -1.26 25.51 39.20
N LYS A 254 -1.13 24.27 38.74
CA LYS A 254 -0.28 23.94 37.57
C LYS A 254 -1.09 23.33 36.47
N LYS A 255 -0.97 23.90 35.27
CA LYS A 255 -1.58 23.34 34.06
C LYS A 255 -0.49 22.91 33.09
N LEU A 256 -0.59 21.73 32.52
CA LEU A 256 0.30 21.31 31.44
C LEU A 256 -0.01 22.11 30.18
N TYR A 257 -1.27 22.35 29.90
CA TYR A 257 -1.69 23.23 28.82
C TYR A 257 -2.99 23.94 29.17
N ASP A 258 -3.20 25.10 28.57
CA ASP A 258 -4.41 25.90 28.65
C ASP A 258 -4.78 26.36 27.24
N ILE A 259 -5.72 25.68 26.62
CA ILE A 259 -6.22 25.94 25.28
C ILE A 259 -7.65 26.47 25.29
N GLY A 260 -8.17 26.86 26.46
CA GLY A 260 -9.51 27.42 26.60
C GLY A 260 -10.60 26.47 26.05
N SER A 261 -11.33 26.92 25.05
CA SER A 261 -12.33 26.12 24.31
C SER A 261 -11.75 25.48 23.03
N GLY A 262 -10.46 25.63 22.80
CA GLY A 262 -9.77 25.09 21.63
C GLY A 262 -9.54 23.59 21.74
N ARG A 263 -8.77 23.07 20.81
CA ARG A 263 -8.56 21.62 20.65
C ARG A 263 -7.07 21.28 20.66
N LEU A 264 -6.73 20.18 21.33
CA LEU A 264 -5.47 19.47 21.13
C LEU A 264 -5.71 18.39 20.07
N SER A 265 -5.18 18.60 18.88
CA SER A 265 -5.28 17.64 17.77
C SER A 265 -4.05 16.74 17.76
N VAL A 266 -4.27 15.44 17.97
CA VAL A 266 -3.23 14.41 17.98
C VAL A 266 -3.65 13.34 16.98
N PRO A 267 -2.84 13.06 15.94
CA PRO A 267 -3.13 11.97 15.00
C PRO A 267 -3.16 10.59 15.66
N ASP A 268 -3.93 9.66 15.09
CA ASP A 268 -4.12 8.29 15.63
C ASP A 268 -2.83 7.47 15.76
N TYR A 269 -1.78 7.86 15.04
CA TYR A 269 -0.48 7.21 15.09
C TYR A 269 0.45 7.74 16.20
N TYR A 270 -0.09 8.51 17.15
CA TYR A 270 0.65 8.94 18.34
C TYR A 270 0.28 8.08 19.54
N GLU A 271 1.31 7.72 20.29
CA GLU A 271 1.14 7.16 21.61
C GLU A 271 1.05 8.30 22.63
N GLN A 272 0.00 8.26 23.45
CA GLN A 272 -0.18 9.21 24.53
C GLN A 272 0.10 8.50 25.85
N LYS A 273 0.95 9.11 26.67
CA LYS A 273 1.28 8.62 27.99
C LYS A 273 1.14 9.76 28.99
N TRP A 274 0.56 9.51 30.14
CA TRP A 274 0.41 10.51 31.18
C TRP A 274 0.60 9.90 32.55
N ALA A 275 1.00 10.73 33.53
CA ALA A 275 1.14 10.35 34.92
C ALA A 275 0.74 11.51 35.84
N LYS A 276 0.13 11.21 36.97
CA LYS A 276 -0.23 12.19 38.01
C LYS A 276 0.99 12.62 38.84
N GLU A 277 2.02 11.80 38.90
CA GLU A 277 3.24 12.07 39.61
C GLU A 277 4.43 11.93 38.67
N PHE A 278 5.33 12.89 38.75
CA PHE A 278 6.59 12.89 38.03
C PHE A 278 7.74 13.05 39.02
N GLU A 279 8.55 12.02 39.21
CA GLU A 279 9.83 12.11 39.90
C GLU A 279 10.88 12.47 38.88
N TYR A 280 11.66 13.51 39.14
CA TYR A 280 12.80 13.88 38.30
C TYR A 280 13.81 12.73 38.28
N ALA A 281 13.73 11.94 37.22
CA ALA A 281 14.74 10.93 36.91
C ALA A 281 15.24 11.15 35.50
N PRO A 282 16.50 10.88 35.21
CA PRO A 282 17.01 10.95 33.83
C PRO A 282 16.19 10.03 32.94
N GLU A 283 16.14 10.36 31.68
CA GLU A 283 15.26 9.87 30.58
C GLU A 283 15.12 8.34 30.42
N THR A 284 15.74 7.54 31.30
CA THR A 284 15.86 6.08 31.16
C THR A 284 15.40 5.28 32.40
N SER A 285 14.73 5.89 33.39
CA SER A 285 14.34 5.11 34.58
C SER A 285 13.07 4.29 34.27
N ALA A 286 13.16 2.99 34.50
CA ALA A 286 12.06 2.03 34.34
C ALA A 286 10.83 2.37 35.20
N LYS A 287 10.97 3.20 36.24
CA LYS A 287 9.87 3.65 37.11
C LYS A 287 8.88 4.56 36.42
N ASP A 288 9.30 5.35 35.42
CA ASP A 288 8.40 6.24 34.67
C ASP A 288 7.53 5.45 33.71
N GLN A 289 8.03 4.36 33.13
CA GLN A 289 7.29 3.53 32.16
C GLN A 289 6.14 2.76 32.83
N ASP A 290 6.30 2.32 34.07
CA ASP A 290 5.27 1.57 34.81
C ASP A 290 4.06 2.43 35.25
N ARG A 291 4.22 3.75 35.29
CA ARG A 291 3.18 4.70 35.72
C ARG A 291 2.44 5.37 34.55
N LEU A 292 2.94 5.24 33.34
CA LEU A 292 2.33 5.84 32.17
C LEU A 292 1.11 5.03 31.73
N LYS A 293 0.02 5.71 31.50
CA LYS A 293 -1.16 5.10 30.90
C LYS A 293 -1.14 5.28 29.39
N GLY A 294 -1.38 4.22 28.65
CA GLY A 294 -1.58 4.28 27.19
C GLY A 294 -2.91 4.96 26.84
N ASN A 295 -3.01 5.47 25.65
CA ASN A 295 -4.24 6.00 25.10
C ASN A 295 -5.28 4.87 24.93
N ASP A 296 -6.51 5.12 25.34
CA ASP A 296 -7.66 4.23 25.15
C ASP A 296 -8.40 4.43 23.81
N GLY A 297 -7.76 5.14 22.86
CA GLY A 297 -8.32 5.42 21.55
C GLY A 297 -9.07 6.75 21.43
N ASN A 298 -9.11 7.55 22.50
CA ASN A 298 -9.72 8.87 22.46
C ASN A 298 -8.68 9.93 22.11
N THR A 299 -8.79 10.50 20.90
CA THR A 299 -7.85 11.49 20.36
C THR A 299 -8.19 12.93 20.74
N ASP A 300 -9.34 13.17 21.34
CA ASP A 300 -9.78 14.52 21.74
C ASP A 300 -9.51 14.78 23.22
N PHE A 301 -8.45 15.56 23.49
CA PHE A 301 -8.11 16.04 24.82
C PHE A 301 -8.83 17.35 25.13
N HIS A 302 -9.58 17.38 26.24
CA HIS A 302 -10.10 18.62 26.81
C HIS A 302 -9.25 19.03 28.01
N SER A 303 -8.80 20.29 28.03
CA SER A 303 -7.91 20.85 29.05
C SER A 303 -8.41 20.70 30.50
N GLN A 304 -9.71 20.54 30.69
CA GLN A 304 -10.33 20.49 32.03
C GLN A 304 -10.20 19.13 32.73
N GLU A 305 -10.11 18.03 32.01
CA GLU A 305 -10.10 16.68 32.63
C GLU A 305 -8.71 16.23 33.13
N GLN A 306 -7.66 16.92 32.72
CA GLN A 306 -6.28 16.54 33.01
C GLN A 306 -5.47 17.56 33.83
N SER A 307 -6.16 18.46 34.52
CA SER A 307 -5.53 19.47 35.37
C SER A 307 -4.65 18.90 36.49
N ASP A 308 -4.85 17.62 36.82
CA ASP A 308 -4.10 16.91 37.88
C ASP A 308 -2.88 16.16 37.37
N ASP A 309 -2.70 16.04 36.04
CA ASP A 309 -1.55 15.34 35.48
C ASP A 309 -0.29 16.21 35.57
N ARG A 310 0.83 15.60 35.91
CA ARG A 310 2.17 16.24 36.01
C ARG A 310 3.09 15.88 34.89
N TYR A 311 2.70 14.90 34.07
CA TYR A 311 3.47 14.41 32.97
C TYR A 311 2.55 14.03 31.81
N VAL A 312 2.81 14.57 30.65
CA VAL A 312 2.17 14.15 29.40
C VAL A 312 3.23 14.02 28.34
N ARG A 313 3.22 12.91 27.64
CA ARG A 313 4.09 12.63 26.50
C ARG A 313 3.26 12.19 25.31
N PHE A 314 3.46 12.89 24.21
CA PHE A 314 2.96 12.50 22.91
C PHE A 314 4.15 12.18 22.04
N GLU A 315 4.28 10.94 21.65
CA GLU A 315 5.34 10.50 20.74
C GLU A 315 4.73 9.62 19.64
N ARG A 316 5.36 9.62 18.51
CA ARG A 316 4.93 8.72 17.44
C ARG A 316 5.11 7.28 17.91
N MET A 317 4.10 6.46 17.68
CA MET A 317 4.26 5.03 17.88
C MET A 317 5.41 4.54 17.02
N SER A 318 6.29 3.71 17.57
CA SER A 318 7.33 3.08 16.79
C SER A 318 6.71 2.33 15.62
N GLY A 319 7.17 2.58 14.39
CA GLY A 319 6.64 1.93 13.20
C GLY A 319 5.75 2.79 12.31
N TYR A 320 5.48 4.04 12.66
CA TYR A 320 4.78 5.00 11.79
C TYR A 320 5.72 5.84 10.91
N GLU A 321 6.95 5.42 10.81
CA GLU A 321 7.95 5.99 9.93
C GLU A 321 8.56 4.90 9.08
N ILE A 322 8.91 5.24 7.86
CA ILE A 322 9.76 4.40 7.01
C ILE A 322 11.05 5.15 6.68
N THR A 323 12.10 4.38 6.54
CA THR A 323 13.37 4.91 6.04
C THR A 323 13.58 4.41 4.62
N VAL A 324 13.88 5.34 3.72
CA VAL A 324 14.25 5.08 2.33
C VAL A 324 15.70 5.49 2.17
N LEU A 325 16.56 4.60 1.67
CA LEU A 325 17.92 4.98 1.34
C LEU A 325 17.96 5.73 0.01
N ASN A 326 18.58 6.90 0.02
CA ASN A 326 18.90 7.55 -1.24
C ASN A 326 20.15 6.93 -1.90
N ASN A 327 20.41 7.27 -3.17
CA ASN A 327 21.54 6.73 -3.93
C ASN A 327 22.93 7.10 -3.35
N ALA A 328 22.99 7.98 -2.34
CA ALA A 328 24.20 8.31 -1.59
C ALA A 328 24.33 7.53 -0.26
N ASN A 329 23.56 6.47 -0.07
CA ASN A 329 23.44 5.69 1.18
C ASN A 329 23.03 6.53 2.41
N THR A 330 22.41 7.66 2.19
CA THR A 330 21.90 8.50 3.29
C THR A 330 20.44 8.12 3.55
N PRO A 331 20.08 7.77 4.80
CA PRO A 331 18.70 7.48 5.14
C PRO A 331 17.81 8.72 4.98
N VAL A 332 16.69 8.56 4.30
CA VAL A 332 15.62 9.55 4.17
C VAL A 332 14.43 9.01 4.93
N THR A 333 14.05 9.66 6.02
CA THR A 333 12.89 9.25 6.81
C THR A 333 11.63 9.91 6.27
N LEU A 334 10.66 9.11 5.88
CA LEU A 334 9.30 9.55 5.55
C LEU A 334 8.39 9.32 6.74
N SER A 335 7.59 10.32 7.06
CA SER A 335 6.69 10.34 8.21
C SER A 335 5.44 11.16 7.89
N GLY A 336 4.52 11.27 8.82
CA GLY A 336 3.21 11.93 8.58
C GLY A 336 3.29 13.29 7.86
N GLU A 337 4.30 14.10 8.12
CA GLU A 337 4.44 15.42 7.51
C GLU A 337 5.48 15.46 6.39
N MET A 338 6.65 14.92 6.62
CA MET A 338 7.68 14.78 5.58
C MET A 338 7.39 13.51 4.77
N ARG A 339 6.17 13.45 4.24
CA ARG A 339 5.61 12.21 3.67
C ARG A 339 6.00 11.94 2.23
N TYR A 340 6.50 12.95 1.53
CA TYR A 340 6.84 12.83 0.12
C TYR A 340 8.32 12.56 -0.09
N LEU A 341 8.63 11.62 -0.98
CA LEU A 341 9.96 11.39 -1.50
C LEU A 341 10.14 12.26 -2.75
N ALA A 342 10.96 13.28 -2.67
CA ALA A 342 11.23 14.19 -3.78
C ALA A 342 12.67 14.01 -4.29
N LYS A 343 12.89 14.20 -5.59
CA LYS A 343 14.23 14.11 -6.17
C LYS A 343 15.05 15.38 -5.85
N SER A 344 16.33 15.17 -5.49
CA SER A 344 17.29 16.25 -5.25
C SER A 344 18.66 15.85 -5.83
N GLY A 345 19.04 16.44 -6.95
CA GLY A 345 20.20 15.98 -7.72
C GLY A 345 20.05 14.52 -8.16
N ASP A 346 21.07 13.69 -7.88
CA ASP A 346 21.03 12.26 -8.18
C ASP A 346 20.39 11.42 -7.08
N GLY A 347 19.95 12.02 -5.98
CA GLY A 347 19.36 11.34 -4.82
C GLY A 347 17.92 11.77 -4.53
N TYR A 348 17.46 11.38 -3.34
CA TYR A 348 16.13 11.71 -2.84
C TYR A 348 16.21 12.40 -1.48
N ILE A 349 15.20 13.20 -1.18
CA ILE A 349 15.00 13.87 0.10
C ILE A 349 13.55 13.70 0.54
N ALA A 350 13.30 13.80 1.84
CA ALA A 350 11.94 13.93 2.35
C ALA A 350 11.42 15.36 2.15
N SER A 351 10.13 15.48 1.84
CA SER A 351 9.47 16.75 1.57
C SER A 351 8.05 16.76 2.16
N SER A 352 7.59 17.91 2.59
CA SER A 352 6.18 18.14 2.95
C SER A 352 5.32 18.50 1.72
N SER A 353 5.94 18.74 0.55
CA SER A 353 5.26 19.15 -0.67
C SER A 353 5.08 17.99 -1.64
N ALA A 354 3.86 17.82 -2.17
CA ALA A 354 3.55 16.88 -3.23
C ALA A 354 4.18 17.24 -4.59
N LYS A 355 4.68 18.48 -4.73
CA LYS A 355 5.26 18.94 -6.00
C LYS A 355 6.48 18.09 -6.35
N ASP A 356 6.44 17.47 -7.54
CA ASP A 356 7.49 16.61 -8.07
C ASP A 356 7.82 15.37 -7.22
N ALA A 357 6.87 14.91 -6.38
CA ALA A 357 7.03 13.73 -5.57
C ALA A 357 7.16 12.46 -6.43
N TYR A 358 8.02 11.55 -5.98
CA TYR A 358 8.24 10.20 -6.52
C TYR A 358 7.49 9.14 -5.72
N ALA A 359 7.31 9.37 -4.43
CA ALA A 359 6.50 8.53 -3.57
C ALA A 359 5.86 9.38 -2.46
N GLU A 360 4.78 8.85 -1.87
CA GLU A 360 4.08 9.41 -0.73
C GLU A 360 3.90 8.33 0.34
N TYR A 361 4.28 8.61 1.57
CA TYR A 361 4.03 7.73 2.69
C TYR A 361 2.84 8.22 3.52
N ILE A 362 1.81 7.40 3.63
CA ILE A 362 0.65 7.65 4.47
C ILE A 362 0.83 6.87 5.79
N ALA A 363 1.30 7.57 6.82
CA ALA A 363 1.70 6.94 8.08
C ALA A 363 0.55 6.22 8.79
N SER A 364 -0.67 6.77 8.79
CA SER A 364 -1.86 6.14 9.38
C SER A 364 -2.24 4.82 8.72
N GLU A 365 -1.92 4.64 7.45
CA GLU A 365 -2.21 3.44 6.67
C GLU A 365 -0.98 2.55 6.51
N LYS A 366 0.20 3.00 7.01
CA LYS A 366 1.50 2.33 6.80
C LYS A 366 1.79 2.08 5.30
N THR A 367 1.28 2.95 4.43
CA THR A 367 1.27 2.75 2.98
C THR A 367 2.24 3.71 2.30
N LEU A 368 3.16 3.14 1.51
CA LEU A 368 4.04 3.86 0.59
C LEU A 368 3.45 3.77 -0.82
N ASN A 369 2.87 4.85 -1.30
CA ASN A 369 2.41 4.97 -2.68
C ASN A 369 3.57 5.42 -3.56
N ILE A 370 3.90 4.65 -4.58
CA ILE A 370 4.86 5.04 -5.61
C ILE A 370 4.12 5.85 -6.67
N LEU A 371 4.55 7.08 -6.93
CA LEU A 371 3.84 8.04 -7.81
C LEU A 371 4.47 8.15 -9.19
N LYS A 372 5.76 7.81 -9.30
CA LYS A 372 6.55 7.85 -10.53
C LYS A 372 7.58 6.75 -10.49
N ASP A 373 8.16 6.40 -11.63
CA ASP A 373 9.29 5.48 -11.70
C ASP A 373 10.37 5.89 -10.69
N THR A 374 10.64 4.98 -9.76
CA THR A 374 11.55 5.23 -8.64
C THR A 374 12.65 4.17 -8.62
N GLU A 375 13.88 4.62 -8.64
CA GLU A 375 15.06 3.76 -8.56
C GLU A 375 15.84 4.06 -7.29
N LEU A 376 15.98 3.05 -6.43
CA LEU A 376 16.75 3.10 -5.19
C LEU A 376 17.89 2.09 -5.27
N THR A 377 19.11 2.60 -5.25
CA THR A 377 20.32 1.77 -5.31
C THR A 377 21.12 1.92 -4.03
N VAL A 378 21.36 0.82 -3.33
CA VAL A 378 22.30 0.77 -2.22
C VAL A 378 23.70 0.53 -2.80
N VAL A 379 24.54 1.56 -2.77
CA VAL A 379 25.95 1.47 -3.15
C VAL A 379 26.77 1.26 -1.90
N ALA A 380 27.24 0.06 -1.66
CA ALA A 380 28.15 -0.20 -0.54
C ALA A 380 29.53 0.38 -0.88
N ASN A 381 29.87 1.53 -0.35
CA ASN A 381 31.23 2.04 -0.32
C ASN A 381 32.00 1.30 0.78
N ASN A 382 32.88 0.38 0.35
CA ASN A 382 33.98 -0.20 1.13
C ASN A 382 33.86 -0.17 2.64
N MET A 383 33.83 -1.35 3.26
CA MET A 383 34.05 -1.68 4.66
C MET A 383 32.84 -1.75 5.59
N ARG A 384 32.71 -2.96 6.18
CA ARG A 384 32.22 -3.25 7.53
C ARG A 384 31.28 -2.22 8.15
N VAL A 385 30.15 -2.02 7.54
CA VAL A 385 29.00 -1.49 8.30
C VAL A 385 28.20 -2.71 8.72
N ASP A 386 28.34 -3.08 9.97
CA ASP A 386 27.44 -4.02 10.62
C ASP A 386 26.02 -3.44 10.48
N GLY A 387 25.21 -4.08 9.65
CA GLY A 387 23.86 -3.63 9.33
C GLY A 387 23.76 -2.76 8.07
N ALA A 388 23.81 -3.37 6.88
CA ALA A 388 23.43 -2.65 5.66
C ALA A 388 21.94 -2.23 5.77
N SER A 389 21.72 -0.91 5.73
CA SER A 389 20.35 -0.37 5.76
C SER A 389 19.58 -0.85 4.53
N PRO A 390 18.35 -1.31 4.66
CA PRO A 390 17.49 -1.67 3.54
C PRO A 390 17.24 -0.47 2.62
N CYS A 391 16.93 -0.72 1.34
CA CYS A 391 16.43 0.35 0.46
C CYS A 391 15.18 1.00 1.04
N ILE A 392 14.26 0.17 1.55
CA ILE A 392 13.05 0.60 2.25
C ILE A 392 12.98 -0.18 3.55
N ASN A 393 12.87 0.52 4.69
CA ASN A 393 12.78 -0.09 6.03
C ASN A 393 11.58 0.45 6.79
N SER A 394 10.81 -0.46 7.39
CA SER A 394 9.73 -0.16 8.32
C SER A 394 9.93 -0.91 9.63
N GLU A 395 9.72 -0.25 10.76
CA GLU A 395 9.71 -0.87 12.10
C GLU A 395 8.31 -1.44 12.47
N SER A 396 7.37 -1.44 11.52
CA SER A 396 6.04 -2.05 11.64
C SER A 396 5.70 -2.81 10.36
N ASP A 397 4.39 -3.05 10.11
CA ASP A 397 3.90 -3.50 8.83
C ASP A 397 4.18 -2.46 7.74
N LEU A 398 4.20 -2.88 6.50
CA LEU A 398 4.44 -2.01 5.35
C LEU A 398 3.58 -2.42 4.17
N ILE A 399 2.84 -1.48 3.64
CA ILE A 399 2.13 -1.63 2.37
C ILE A 399 2.85 -0.79 1.32
N ILE A 400 3.17 -1.38 0.18
CA ILE A 400 3.72 -0.67 -0.98
C ILE A 400 2.70 -0.77 -2.11
N ASN A 401 2.20 0.37 -2.55
CA ASN A 401 1.24 0.47 -3.63
C ASN A 401 1.93 1.03 -4.88
N ILE A 402 1.92 0.27 -5.97
CA ILE A 402 2.57 0.63 -7.24
C ILE A 402 1.48 0.70 -8.32
N PRO A 403 1.08 1.89 -8.76
CA PRO A 403 0.03 2.05 -9.76
C PRO A 403 0.47 1.56 -11.14
N GLU A 404 -0.50 1.42 -12.05
CA GLU A 404 -0.27 1.08 -13.45
C GLU A 404 0.79 2.00 -14.10
N ASP A 405 1.57 1.46 -15.00
CA ASP A 405 2.67 2.16 -15.72
C ASP A 405 3.81 2.72 -14.85
N VAL A 406 3.83 2.39 -13.55
CA VAL A 406 4.90 2.82 -12.63
C VAL A 406 5.79 1.64 -12.25
N THR A 407 7.09 1.88 -12.22
CA THR A 407 8.09 0.89 -11.80
C THR A 407 8.82 1.34 -10.54
N LEU A 408 8.86 0.47 -9.53
CA LEU A 408 9.76 0.57 -8.39
C LEU A 408 10.94 -0.37 -8.61
N SER A 409 12.13 0.19 -8.78
CA SER A 409 13.37 -0.57 -8.96
C SER A 409 14.27 -0.45 -7.73
N LEU A 410 14.58 -1.57 -7.11
CA LEU A 410 15.42 -1.65 -5.92
C LEU A 410 16.65 -2.52 -6.24
N SER A 411 17.84 -1.96 -6.07
CA SER A 411 19.06 -2.71 -6.30
C SER A 411 20.09 -2.55 -5.19
N GLY A 412 20.67 -3.66 -4.76
CA GLY A 412 21.85 -3.67 -3.92
C GLY A 412 23.09 -3.94 -4.76
N GLN A 413 23.98 -2.96 -4.84
CA GLN A 413 25.26 -3.15 -5.53
C GLN A 413 26.37 -3.44 -4.51
N ASN A 414 27.09 -4.53 -4.74
CA ASN A 414 28.39 -4.91 -4.18
C ASN A 414 28.63 -4.79 -2.66
N ASN A 415 29.08 -5.88 -2.06
CA ASN A 415 29.73 -5.96 -0.74
C ASN A 415 28.87 -5.74 0.51
N GLY A 416 27.57 -6.02 0.50
CA GLY A 416 26.73 -5.84 1.67
C GLY A 416 25.62 -6.87 1.84
N ARG A 417 25.15 -7.01 3.07
CA ARG A 417 23.98 -7.78 3.46
C ARG A 417 22.72 -7.00 3.06
N ASN A 418 22.25 -7.15 1.83
CA ASN A 418 21.18 -6.31 1.29
C ASN A 418 19.82 -6.92 1.52
N LYS A 419 18.99 -6.21 2.25
CA LYS A 419 17.54 -6.41 2.29
C LYS A 419 16.93 -5.25 1.53
N ASN A 420 16.36 -5.46 0.34
CA ASN A 420 15.85 -4.32 -0.41
C ASN A 420 14.60 -3.73 0.26
N ILE A 421 13.64 -4.57 0.60
CA ILE A 421 12.48 -4.18 1.41
C ILE A 421 12.55 -4.93 2.73
N ARG A 422 12.53 -4.21 3.84
CA ARG A 422 12.45 -4.79 5.17
C ARG A 422 11.29 -4.18 5.94
N ALA A 423 10.53 -5.03 6.61
CA ALA A 423 9.57 -4.61 7.62
C ALA A 423 9.68 -5.51 8.87
N LYS A 424 9.34 -4.97 10.02
CA LYS A 424 9.29 -5.75 11.26
C LYS A 424 8.07 -6.65 11.33
N GLY A 425 6.95 -6.20 10.76
CA GLY A 425 5.68 -6.91 10.63
C GLY A 425 5.39 -7.37 9.21
N ASP A 426 4.13 -7.39 8.83
CA ASP A 426 3.67 -7.83 7.51
C ASP A 426 4.12 -6.91 6.39
N ILE A 427 4.37 -7.49 5.22
CA ILE A 427 4.65 -6.73 3.99
C ILE A 427 3.57 -7.05 2.98
N THR A 428 2.89 -6.02 2.49
CA THR A 428 1.95 -6.14 1.38
C THR A 428 2.42 -5.29 0.20
N ILE A 429 2.60 -5.91 -0.95
CA ILE A 429 2.90 -5.24 -2.22
C ILE A 429 1.70 -5.38 -3.12
N ARG A 430 1.13 -4.27 -3.56
CA ARG A 430 -0.10 -4.27 -4.34
C ARG A 430 -0.13 -3.21 -5.43
N GLY A 431 -1.09 -3.33 -6.35
CA GLY A 431 -1.33 -2.40 -7.44
C GLY A 431 -1.32 -3.08 -8.80
N GLU A 432 -1.03 -2.31 -9.85
CA GLU A 432 -1.01 -2.77 -11.24
C GLU A 432 0.32 -2.49 -11.95
N GLY A 433 1.29 -1.94 -11.22
CA GLY A 433 2.61 -1.57 -11.75
C GLY A 433 3.65 -2.67 -11.65
N SER A 434 4.92 -2.29 -11.64
CA SER A 434 6.04 -3.21 -11.63
C SER A 434 6.97 -3.02 -10.44
N LEU A 435 7.37 -4.12 -9.80
CA LEU A 435 8.43 -4.17 -8.80
C LEU A 435 9.62 -4.95 -9.36
N LYS A 436 10.81 -4.36 -9.32
CA LYS A 436 12.08 -5.04 -9.56
C LYS A 436 12.92 -4.93 -8.31
N ALA A 437 13.24 -6.05 -7.67
CA ALA A 437 14.04 -6.05 -6.47
C ALA A 437 15.19 -7.05 -6.58
N PHE A 438 16.41 -6.51 -6.67
CA PHE A 438 17.64 -7.26 -6.77
C PHE A 438 18.49 -7.10 -5.51
N ALA A 439 18.69 -8.17 -4.76
CA ALA A 439 19.59 -8.19 -3.64
C ALA A 439 20.87 -8.97 -3.98
N CYS A 440 22.00 -8.29 -3.91
CA CYS A 440 23.31 -8.89 -4.18
C CYS A 440 24.08 -9.09 -2.88
N LYS A 441 24.79 -10.23 -2.77
CA LYS A 441 25.68 -10.53 -1.66
C LYS A 441 27.05 -10.90 -2.21
N ASP A 442 28.00 -9.98 -2.04
CA ASP A 442 29.38 -10.12 -2.55
C ASP A 442 30.44 -10.35 -1.45
N TYR A 443 30.06 -10.58 -0.17
CA TYR A 443 31.03 -10.53 0.92
C TYR A 443 31.13 -11.79 1.79
N LEU A 444 32.38 -12.10 2.19
CA LEU A 444 32.80 -13.23 3.04
C LEU A 444 32.49 -13.08 4.55
N GLY A 445 31.54 -12.21 4.94
CA GLY A 445 31.24 -11.93 6.33
C GLY A 445 30.27 -12.95 6.97
N THR A 446 30.50 -13.29 8.22
CA THR A 446 29.64 -14.18 9.00
C THR A 446 28.40 -13.43 9.52
N GLY A 447 27.20 -13.92 9.26
CA GLY A 447 26.08 -13.73 10.19
C GLY A 447 24.76 -13.14 9.73
N GLU A 448 24.54 -12.50 8.58
CA GLU A 448 23.19 -12.06 8.20
C GLU A 448 22.80 -12.40 6.76
N ASN A 449 21.49 -12.68 6.57
CA ASN A 449 20.95 -13.10 5.30
C ASN A 449 20.57 -11.89 4.42
N SER A 450 20.75 -12.03 3.10
CA SER A 450 20.25 -11.07 2.12
C SER A 450 18.89 -11.50 1.60
N ALA A 451 18.03 -10.54 1.24
CA ALA A 451 16.76 -10.84 0.59
C ALA A 451 16.27 -9.67 -0.27
N ALA A 452 15.49 -9.98 -1.31
CA ALA A 452 14.76 -8.97 -2.04
C ALA A 452 13.61 -8.40 -1.17
N ILE A 453 12.92 -9.27 -0.43
CA ILE A 453 11.88 -8.89 0.54
C ILE A 453 12.15 -9.62 1.85
N TRP A 454 12.10 -8.89 2.97
CA TRP A 454 12.38 -9.43 4.30
C TRP A 454 11.36 -8.91 5.32
N SER A 455 10.50 -9.79 5.82
CA SER A 455 9.71 -9.54 7.02
C SER A 455 10.35 -10.22 8.23
N ASP A 456 10.60 -9.48 9.31
CA ASP A 456 11.22 -10.05 10.51
C ASP A 456 10.27 -11.03 11.23
N ASN A 457 8.98 -10.69 11.36
CA ASN A 457 8.00 -11.46 12.14
C ASN A 457 6.66 -11.66 11.44
N GLY A 458 6.44 -11.06 10.28
CA GLY A 458 5.16 -11.09 9.58
C GLY A 458 5.19 -11.90 8.31
N ASP A 459 4.05 -11.91 7.64
CA ASP A 459 3.83 -12.55 6.36
C ASP A 459 4.17 -11.60 5.20
N VAL A 460 4.31 -12.17 4.00
CA VAL A 460 4.52 -11.39 2.77
C VAL A 460 3.37 -11.66 1.81
N THR A 461 2.67 -10.61 1.41
CA THR A 461 1.57 -10.68 0.44
C THR A 461 1.93 -9.87 -0.81
N ILE A 462 1.73 -10.44 -1.99
CA ILE A 462 1.85 -9.78 -3.29
C ILE A 462 0.54 -9.94 -4.01
N GLU A 463 -0.19 -8.86 -4.27
CA GLU A 463 -1.57 -8.92 -4.76
C GLU A 463 -1.89 -7.84 -5.82
N GLY A 464 -3.02 -7.99 -6.51
CA GLY A 464 -3.42 -7.16 -7.63
C GLY A 464 -2.70 -7.58 -8.92
N LYS A 465 -2.75 -6.74 -9.95
CA LYS A 465 -2.08 -7.02 -11.24
C LYS A 465 -0.59 -6.64 -11.24
N ILE A 466 0.04 -6.69 -10.08
CA ILE A 466 1.46 -6.34 -9.91
C ILE A 466 2.35 -7.29 -10.71
N ASN A 467 3.39 -6.75 -11.34
CA ASN A 467 4.45 -7.54 -11.96
C ASN A 467 5.72 -7.45 -11.10
N ALA A 468 5.94 -8.46 -10.26
CA ALA A 468 7.08 -8.51 -9.36
C ALA A 468 8.20 -9.41 -9.90
N ASN A 469 9.40 -8.84 -10.09
CA ASN A 469 10.60 -9.56 -10.46
C ASN A 469 11.61 -9.47 -9.29
N LEU A 470 11.74 -10.57 -8.56
CA LEU A 470 12.45 -10.65 -7.29
C LEU A 470 13.62 -11.65 -7.43
N TYR A 471 14.83 -11.19 -7.18
CA TYR A 471 15.97 -12.09 -7.30
C TYR A 471 17.13 -11.72 -6.39
N THR A 472 17.89 -12.75 -6.04
CA THR A 472 19.10 -12.61 -5.25
C THR A 472 20.26 -13.27 -5.97
N ARG A 473 21.43 -12.68 -5.86
CA ARG A 473 22.68 -13.24 -6.32
C ARG A 473 23.60 -13.46 -5.14
N GLU A 474 24.13 -14.66 -5.02
CA GLU A 474 25.13 -14.99 -4.01
C GLU A 474 26.45 -15.36 -4.71
N LEU A 475 27.53 -14.70 -4.32
CA LEU A 475 28.85 -14.93 -4.91
C LEU A 475 29.79 -15.74 -4.01
N SER A 476 29.40 -16.04 -2.76
CA SER A 476 30.27 -16.79 -1.82
C SER A 476 29.53 -17.89 -1.07
N GLN A 477 30.20 -19.03 -0.87
CA GLN A 477 29.66 -20.14 -0.10
C GLN A 477 29.61 -19.79 1.41
N GLY A 478 28.53 -20.14 2.08
CA GLY A 478 28.44 -20.19 3.53
C GLY A 478 27.38 -19.35 4.23
N GLN A 479 26.58 -18.58 3.50
CA GLN A 479 25.41 -17.88 4.04
C GLN A 479 24.25 -17.99 3.07
N ILE A 480 23.04 -18.04 3.62
CA ILE A 480 21.83 -18.28 2.81
C ILE A 480 21.22 -16.92 2.42
N ALA A 481 21.20 -16.64 1.10
CA ALA A 481 20.37 -15.60 0.55
C ALA A 481 18.95 -16.16 0.31
N HIS A 482 17.93 -15.39 0.65
CA HIS A 482 16.56 -15.72 0.32
C HIS A 482 16.04 -14.71 -0.71
N VAL A 483 15.17 -15.14 -1.62
CA VAL A 483 14.46 -14.18 -2.47
C VAL A 483 13.42 -13.47 -1.61
N ILE A 484 12.62 -14.24 -0.87
CA ILE A 484 11.69 -13.72 0.13
C ILE A 484 11.96 -14.42 1.48
N TYR A 485 12.08 -13.64 2.54
CA TYR A 485 12.09 -14.12 3.91
C TYR A 485 10.82 -13.63 4.61
N ALA A 486 9.96 -14.54 5.05
CA ALA A 486 8.74 -14.26 5.78
C ALA A 486 8.86 -14.84 7.19
N GLY A 487 9.06 -13.98 8.21
CA GLY A 487 9.19 -14.41 9.60
C GLY A 487 7.92 -15.02 10.19
N GLY A 488 6.73 -14.67 9.66
CA GLY A 488 5.43 -15.29 9.95
C GLY A 488 5.24 -16.65 9.25
N ASN A 489 6.15 -17.01 8.33
CA ASN A 489 6.16 -18.25 7.55
C ASN A 489 5.07 -18.37 6.48
N ASN A 490 4.38 -17.31 6.10
CA ASN A 490 3.44 -17.35 4.98
C ASN A 490 3.85 -16.36 3.89
N ILE A 491 3.73 -16.80 2.64
CA ILE A 491 3.84 -15.95 1.45
C ILE A 491 2.56 -16.15 0.65
N ASN A 492 1.81 -15.08 0.48
CA ASN A 492 0.52 -15.09 -0.20
C ASN A 492 0.66 -14.38 -1.55
N ILE A 493 0.44 -15.10 -2.63
CA ILE A 493 0.36 -14.53 -3.98
C ILE A 493 -1.11 -14.42 -4.34
N GLY A 494 -1.61 -13.20 -4.32
CA GLY A 494 -3.01 -12.87 -4.55
C GLY A 494 -3.39 -12.88 -6.03
N GLU A 495 -4.69 -12.76 -6.30
CA GLU A 495 -5.24 -12.84 -7.64
C GLU A 495 -4.58 -11.86 -8.61
N TYR A 496 -4.26 -12.38 -9.79
CA TYR A 496 -3.69 -11.67 -10.96
C TYR A 496 -2.25 -11.18 -10.81
N ALA A 497 -1.61 -11.36 -9.65
CA ALA A 497 -0.21 -11.04 -9.49
C ALA A 497 0.66 -11.91 -10.40
N THR A 498 1.59 -11.29 -11.10
CA THR A 498 2.65 -11.96 -11.84
C THR A 498 3.94 -11.83 -11.04
N VAL A 499 4.51 -12.96 -10.62
CA VAL A 499 5.69 -12.98 -9.76
C VAL A 499 6.75 -13.89 -10.38
N THR A 500 7.93 -13.34 -10.62
CA THR A 500 9.11 -14.12 -11.02
C THR A 500 10.15 -14.02 -9.90
N MET A 501 10.61 -15.15 -9.43
CA MET A 501 11.58 -15.25 -8.35
C MET A 501 12.73 -16.13 -8.74
N GLY A 502 13.95 -15.76 -8.31
CA GLY A 502 15.09 -16.62 -8.57
C GLY A 502 16.36 -16.27 -7.81
N THR A 503 17.23 -17.26 -7.73
CA THR A 503 18.54 -17.17 -7.06
C THR A 503 19.54 -18.14 -7.69
N ASP A 504 20.81 -17.74 -7.77
CA ASP A 504 21.87 -18.64 -8.29
C ASP A 504 22.17 -19.78 -7.30
N ILE A 505 22.35 -19.46 -6.02
CA ILE A 505 22.81 -20.41 -4.98
C ILE A 505 21.85 -20.44 -3.79
N GLY A 506 21.24 -19.32 -3.44
CA GLY A 506 20.37 -19.15 -2.26
C GLY A 506 19.13 -20.01 -2.24
N LYS A 507 18.16 -19.64 -1.40
CA LYS A 507 16.83 -20.25 -1.33
C LYS A 507 15.79 -19.26 -1.85
N LEU A 508 14.71 -19.78 -2.44
CA LEU A 508 13.58 -18.92 -2.78
C LEU A 508 12.93 -18.36 -1.50
N PHE A 509 12.79 -19.21 -0.48
CA PHE A 509 12.14 -18.88 0.80
C PHE A 509 12.91 -19.42 2.00
N ASN A 510 12.62 -18.91 3.21
CA ASN A 510 13.11 -19.50 4.45
C ASN A 510 12.43 -20.86 4.72
N ASP A 511 13.09 -21.69 5.53
CA ASP A 511 12.61 -23.03 5.87
C ASP A 511 11.28 -22.94 6.65
N GLY A 512 10.34 -23.80 6.33
CA GLY A 512 9.00 -23.84 6.93
C GLY A 512 8.00 -22.88 6.31
N THR A 513 8.38 -22.09 5.30
CA THR A 513 7.46 -21.17 4.62
C THR A 513 6.38 -21.91 3.84
N VAL A 514 5.14 -21.51 4.04
CA VAL A 514 3.98 -21.92 3.24
C VAL A 514 3.77 -20.88 2.14
N LEU A 515 3.77 -21.35 0.89
CA LEU A 515 3.46 -20.51 -0.27
C LEU A 515 2.01 -20.78 -0.68
N ASP A 516 1.16 -19.78 -0.54
CA ASP A 516 -0.22 -19.81 -1.02
C ASP A 516 -0.31 -19.06 -2.36
N ILE A 517 -0.84 -19.73 -3.38
CA ILE A 517 -0.98 -19.21 -4.73
C ILE A 517 -2.45 -19.25 -5.11
N TYR A 518 -2.96 -18.17 -5.67
CA TYR A 518 -4.36 -18.10 -6.10
C TYR A 518 -4.75 -19.19 -7.11
N GLN A 519 -6.01 -19.60 -7.07
CA GLN A 519 -6.52 -20.82 -7.75
C GLN A 519 -6.30 -20.82 -9.28
N ASN A 520 -6.38 -19.67 -9.93
CA ASN A 520 -6.26 -19.55 -11.38
C ASN A 520 -4.88 -19.05 -11.82
N ALA A 521 -3.83 -19.42 -11.09
CA ALA A 521 -2.46 -19.18 -11.46
C ALA A 521 -1.86 -20.34 -12.26
N GLU A 522 -1.01 -20.05 -13.21
CA GLU A 522 -0.03 -20.96 -13.77
C GLU A 522 1.30 -20.74 -13.06
N ALA A 523 1.81 -21.75 -12.36
CA ALA A 523 3.07 -21.67 -11.65
C ALA A 523 4.07 -22.71 -12.20
N LYS A 524 5.26 -22.23 -12.57
CA LYS A 524 6.37 -23.03 -13.12
C LYS A 524 7.62 -22.83 -12.28
N MET A 525 8.40 -23.88 -12.10
CA MET A 525 9.64 -23.85 -11.34
C MET A 525 10.78 -24.56 -12.05
N ALA A 526 12.01 -24.22 -11.67
CA ALA A 526 13.22 -24.89 -12.18
C ALA A 526 14.27 -25.10 -11.08
N ALA A 527 15.01 -26.18 -11.17
CA ALA A 527 16.02 -26.57 -10.19
C ALA A 527 17.28 -25.67 -10.22
N SER A 528 17.48 -24.90 -11.29
CA SER A 528 18.59 -23.95 -11.42
C SER A 528 18.15 -22.68 -12.13
N ALA A 529 18.79 -21.57 -11.76
CA ALA A 529 18.54 -20.26 -12.34
C ALA A 529 19.84 -19.51 -12.64
N GLU A 530 19.76 -18.50 -13.49
CA GLU A 530 20.80 -17.50 -13.71
C GLU A 530 20.25 -16.12 -13.36
N THR A 531 20.91 -15.43 -12.45
CA THR A 531 20.55 -14.08 -12.08
C THR A 531 21.46 -13.07 -12.77
N LYS A 532 20.86 -12.08 -13.44
CA LYS A 532 21.53 -10.94 -14.08
C LYS A 532 20.99 -9.66 -13.45
N THR A 533 21.67 -8.54 -13.65
CA THR A 533 21.18 -7.23 -13.21
C THR A 533 19.83 -6.85 -13.83
N THR A 534 19.43 -7.50 -14.92
CA THR A 534 18.20 -7.25 -15.67
C THR A 534 17.04 -8.18 -15.28
N GLY A 535 17.32 -9.24 -14.52
CA GLY A 535 16.30 -10.23 -14.15
C GLY A 535 16.87 -11.61 -13.88
N VAL A 536 15.98 -12.60 -13.78
CA VAL A 536 16.30 -14.00 -13.52
C VAL A 536 15.72 -14.88 -14.62
N GLU A 537 16.49 -15.88 -15.06
CA GLU A 537 16.10 -16.85 -16.07
C GLU A 537 16.30 -18.29 -15.56
N PRO A 538 15.44 -19.25 -15.92
CA PRO A 538 15.66 -20.65 -15.59
C PRO A 538 16.83 -21.21 -16.42
N LYS A 539 17.72 -22.00 -15.78
CA LYS A 539 18.81 -22.74 -16.45
C LYS A 539 18.52 -24.21 -16.67
N SER A 540 17.54 -24.76 -15.96
CA SER A 540 17.06 -26.11 -16.14
C SER A 540 15.66 -26.10 -16.76
N GLU A 541 15.17 -27.27 -17.14
CA GLU A 541 13.82 -27.45 -17.66
C GLU A 541 12.77 -26.95 -16.66
N LEU A 542 11.77 -26.24 -17.19
CA LEU A 542 10.62 -25.79 -16.41
C LEU A 542 9.68 -26.95 -16.13
N MET A 543 9.30 -27.11 -14.89
CA MET A 543 8.29 -28.08 -14.41
C MET A 543 7.13 -27.36 -13.75
N ASP A 544 5.99 -28.02 -13.67
CA ASP A 544 4.84 -27.51 -12.94
C ASP A 544 5.15 -27.37 -11.45
N TYR A 545 4.55 -26.34 -10.83
CA TYR A 545 4.68 -26.09 -9.40
C TYR A 545 4.27 -27.30 -8.56
N ASN A 546 5.10 -27.62 -7.57
CA ASN A 546 4.82 -28.64 -6.58
C ASN A 546 5.31 -28.13 -5.20
N ALA A 547 4.37 -27.95 -4.28
CA ALA A 547 4.64 -27.43 -2.94
C ALA A 547 5.64 -28.30 -2.15
N SER A 548 5.73 -29.60 -2.43
CA SER A 548 6.60 -30.52 -1.69
C SER A 548 8.08 -30.33 -1.98
N ASN A 549 8.46 -29.75 -3.12
CA ASN A 549 9.85 -29.60 -3.54
C ASN A 549 10.25 -28.16 -3.91
N VAL A 550 9.36 -27.19 -3.77
CA VAL A 550 9.64 -25.79 -4.12
C VAL A 550 10.82 -25.22 -3.33
N SER A 551 11.06 -25.66 -2.11
CA SER A 551 12.20 -25.24 -1.27
C SER A 551 13.58 -25.60 -1.86
N GLU A 552 13.64 -26.58 -2.74
CA GLU A 552 14.87 -27.01 -3.44
C GLU A 552 15.09 -26.26 -4.75
N MET A 553 14.06 -25.57 -5.25
CA MET A 553 14.11 -24.86 -6.52
C MET A 553 14.86 -23.54 -6.42
N LYS A 554 15.39 -23.10 -7.56
CA LYS A 554 16.12 -21.83 -7.70
C LYS A 554 15.37 -20.81 -8.55
N TYR A 555 14.31 -21.23 -9.20
CA TYR A 555 13.45 -20.40 -10.03
C TYR A 555 11.98 -20.75 -9.79
N LEU A 556 11.15 -19.73 -9.69
CA LEU A 556 9.70 -19.86 -9.63
C LEU A 556 9.07 -18.69 -10.40
N SER A 557 8.18 -19.00 -11.32
CA SER A 557 7.32 -18.02 -11.96
C SER A 557 5.85 -18.35 -11.68
N ILE A 558 5.09 -17.33 -11.34
CA ILE A 558 3.66 -17.40 -11.07
C ILE A 558 3.01 -16.31 -11.92
N ALA A 559 2.03 -16.67 -12.71
CA ALA A 559 1.30 -15.71 -13.53
C ALA A 559 -0.18 -16.10 -13.60
N ALA A 560 -1.03 -15.17 -13.97
CA ALA A 560 -2.41 -15.49 -14.25
C ALA A 560 -2.49 -16.53 -15.38
N MET A 561 -3.29 -17.56 -15.15
CA MET A 561 -3.50 -18.62 -16.16
C MET A 561 -4.06 -17.99 -17.44
N PRO A 562 -3.47 -18.27 -18.61
CA PRO A 562 -3.99 -17.76 -19.85
C PRO A 562 -5.39 -18.34 -20.13
N MET A 563 -6.23 -17.54 -20.76
CA MET A 563 -7.54 -17.96 -21.19
C MET A 563 -7.40 -18.95 -22.33
N LYS A 564 -8.01 -20.12 -22.21
CA LYS A 564 -7.97 -21.19 -23.21
C LYS A 564 -9.38 -21.66 -23.52
N LEU A 565 -9.62 -21.97 -24.78
CA LEU A 565 -10.88 -22.58 -25.21
C LEU A 565 -10.85 -24.08 -24.83
N GLU A 566 -11.77 -24.52 -23.98
CA GLU A 566 -11.92 -25.93 -23.56
C GLU A 566 -12.88 -26.70 -24.44
N LYS A 567 -13.97 -26.04 -24.82
CA LYS A 567 -15.03 -26.70 -25.57
C LYS A 567 -15.71 -25.75 -26.54
N ILE A 568 -16.01 -26.29 -27.69
CA ILE A 568 -16.92 -25.66 -28.64
C ILE A 568 -18.14 -26.53 -28.76
N SER A 569 -19.33 -25.95 -28.71
CA SER A 569 -20.62 -26.62 -28.87
C SER A 569 -21.53 -25.84 -29.79
N GLY A 570 -22.68 -26.42 -30.14
CA GLY A 570 -23.61 -25.91 -31.15
C GLY A 570 -23.52 -26.69 -32.47
N PHE A 571 -22.54 -27.63 -32.59
CA PHE A 571 -22.33 -28.41 -33.81
C PHE A 571 -23.07 -29.75 -33.75
N ASP A 572 -23.50 -30.23 -34.91
CA ASP A 572 -24.12 -31.55 -35.07
C ASP A 572 -23.06 -32.67 -34.97
N SER A 573 -23.53 -33.93 -35.02
CA SER A 573 -22.65 -35.10 -34.93
C SER A 573 -21.62 -35.23 -36.07
N ARG A 574 -21.73 -34.45 -37.14
CA ARG A 574 -20.77 -34.32 -38.24
C ARG A 574 -19.77 -33.18 -38.04
N ASN A 575 -19.83 -32.52 -36.90
CA ASN A 575 -19.07 -31.29 -36.58
C ASN A 575 -19.43 -30.12 -37.56
N MET A 576 -20.70 -30.02 -37.91
CA MET A 576 -21.22 -28.94 -38.75
C MET A 576 -22.22 -28.10 -37.97
N LEU A 577 -22.22 -26.78 -38.18
CA LEU A 577 -23.18 -25.88 -37.55
C LEU A 577 -24.57 -26.06 -38.18
N PRO A 578 -25.63 -26.38 -37.41
CA PRO A 578 -26.97 -26.52 -37.95
C PRO A 578 -27.49 -25.21 -38.53
N LEU A 579 -27.92 -25.23 -39.78
CA LEU A 579 -28.52 -24.04 -40.43
C LEU A 579 -29.80 -23.56 -39.73
N SER A 580 -30.53 -24.48 -39.09
CA SER A 580 -31.78 -24.19 -38.36
C SER A 580 -31.56 -23.46 -37.04
N LYS A 581 -30.36 -23.58 -36.48
CA LYS A 581 -29.93 -22.95 -35.23
C LYS A 581 -28.45 -22.58 -35.32
N PRO A 582 -28.12 -21.49 -36.02
CA PRO A 582 -26.74 -21.10 -36.26
C PRO A 582 -26.18 -20.38 -35.02
N GLU A 583 -26.02 -21.12 -33.95
CA GLU A 583 -25.44 -20.65 -32.66
C GLU A 583 -24.21 -21.47 -32.30
N ILE A 584 -23.13 -20.78 -31.96
CA ILE A 584 -21.90 -21.38 -31.46
C ILE A 584 -21.78 -21.02 -30.00
N GLU A 585 -21.47 -21.98 -29.13
CA GLU A 585 -21.18 -21.75 -27.74
C GLU A 585 -19.74 -22.19 -27.46
N LEU A 586 -18.94 -21.23 -26.96
CA LEU A 586 -17.55 -21.39 -26.59
C LEU A 586 -17.49 -21.49 -25.07
N THR A 587 -16.83 -22.49 -24.55
CA THR A 587 -16.58 -22.65 -23.09
C THR A 587 -15.09 -22.53 -22.84
N PHE A 588 -14.71 -21.60 -21.97
CA PHE A 588 -13.32 -21.35 -21.61
C PHE A 588 -12.96 -22.00 -20.28
N ASN A 589 -11.67 -22.11 -20.03
CA ASN A 589 -11.12 -22.60 -18.74
C ASN A 589 -11.34 -21.61 -17.58
N LEU A 590 -11.55 -20.33 -17.88
CA LEU A 590 -11.75 -19.23 -16.94
C LEU A 590 -13.03 -18.46 -17.22
N GLU A 591 -13.53 -17.73 -16.23
CA GLU A 591 -14.68 -16.83 -16.39
C GLU A 591 -14.35 -15.66 -17.30
N ILE A 592 -15.32 -15.26 -18.11
CA ILE A 592 -15.24 -14.11 -18.99
C ILE A 592 -15.61 -12.88 -18.17
N ALA A 593 -14.64 -12.02 -17.89
CA ALA A 593 -14.86 -10.76 -17.18
C ALA A 593 -15.33 -9.65 -18.11
N GLU A 594 -14.80 -9.63 -19.34
CA GLU A 594 -15.19 -8.67 -20.38
C GLU A 594 -15.59 -9.44 -21.62
N ALA A 595 -16.87 -9.39 -21.96
CA ALA A 595 -17.39 -10.00 -23.17
C ALA A 595 -17.11 -9.12 -24.38
N PRO A 596 -16.73 -9.72 -25.54
CA PRO A 596 -16.53 -8.96 -26.76
C PRO A 596 -17.84 -8.31 -27.23
N SER A 597 -17.73 -7.16 -27.88
CA SER A 597 -18.83 -6.57 -28.65
C SER A 597 -18.94 -7.24 -30.01
N VAL A 598 -20.07 -7.03 -30.68
CA VAL A 598 -20.25 -7.53 -32.06
C VAL A 598 -19.18 -6.98 -33.03
N GLN A 599 -18.57 -5.84 -32.72
CA GLN A 599 -17.51 -5.22 -33.52
C GLN A 599 -16.14 -5.86 -33.31
N ASP A 600 -15.94 -6.55 -32.18
CA ASP A 600 -14.68 -7.23 -31.83
C ASP A 600 -14.58 -8.62 -32.53
N LEU A 601 -15.69 -9.16 -32.95
CA LEU A 601 -15.74 -10.43 -33.63
C LEU A 601 -16.05 -10.20 -35.12
N SER A 602 -15.51 -11.05 -35.97
CA SER A 602 -15.85 -11.00 -37.41
C SER A 602 -16.00 -12.41 -37.98
N ILE A 603 -16.84 -12.53 -38.99
CA ILE A 603 -17.05 -13.76 -39.74
C ILE A 603 -16.97 -13.44 -41.24
N ASP A 604 -16.39 -14.35 -42.00
CA ASP A 604 -16.21 -14.19 -43.46
C ASP A 604 -17.45 -14.63 -44.26
N ASN A 605 -17.33 -14.60 -45.59
CA ASN A 605 -18.32 -15.13 -46.58
C ASN A 605 -19.74 -14.56 -46.42
N ASP A 606 -19.86 -13.24 -46.21
CA ASP A 606 -21.12 -12.48 -46.10
C ASP A 606 -22.00 -12.86 -44.90
N ALA A 607 -21.58 -13.78 -44.04
CA ALA A 607 -22.28 -14.08 -42.79
C ALA A 607 -22.16 -12.93 -41.80
N LYS A 608 -23.08 -12.84 -40.86
CA LYS A 608 -23.10 -11.80 -39.84
C LYS A 608 -23.26 -12.38 -38.44
N ILE A 609 -22.67 -11.72 -37.49
CA ILE A 609 -22.90 -11.98 -36.07
C ILE A 609 -24.16 -11.21 -35.67
N SER A 610 -25.23 -11.92 -35.36
CA SER A 610 -26.53 -11.34 -35.01
C SER A 610 -26.73 -11.11 -33.52
N GLY A 611 -25.92 -11.76 -32.66
CA GLY A 611 -26.00 -11.60 -31.24
C GLY A 611 -24.83 -12.26 -30.49
N ILE A 612 -24.49 -11.67 -29.37
CA ILE A 612 -23.48 -12.19 -28.43
C ILE A 612 -24.07 -12.15 -27.02
N SER A 613 -23.88 -13.21 -26.26
CA SER A 613 -24.17 -13.24 -24.83
C SER A 613 -23.12 -14.04 -24.10
N SER A 614 -22.72 -13.58 -22.91
CA SER A 614 -21.78 -14.28 -22.04
C SER A 614 -22.42 -14.62 -20.70
N SER A 615 -22.02 -15.75 -20.11
CA SER A 615 -22.43 -16.17 -18.78
C SER A 615 -21.34 -17.05 -18.17
N GLY A 616 -20.67 -16.55 -17.13
CA GLY A 616 -19.56 -17.25 -16.49
C GLY A 616 -18.46 -17.56 -17.50
N ARG A 617 -18.19 -18.85 -17.73
CA ARG A 617 -17.15 -19.35 -18.65
C ARG A 617 -17.63 -19.53 -20.09
N SER A 618 -18.89 -19.25 -20.39
CA SER A 618 -19.49 -19.50 -21.71
C SER A 618 -19.74 -18.21 -22.48
N LEU A 619 -19.39 -18.22 -23.77
CA LEU A 619 -19.72 -17.19 -24.78
C LEU A 619 -20.59 -17.80 -25.85
N LYS A 620 -21.80 -17.31 -26.00
CA LYS A 620 -22.74 -17.73 -27.06
C LYS A 620 -22.77 -16.68 -28.15
N ILE A 621 -22.58 -17.14 -29.39
CA ILE A 621 -22.54 -16.32 -30.60
C ILE A 621 -23.64 -16.79 -31.53
N SER A 622 -24.57 -15.93 -31.86
CA SER A 622 -25.64 -16.20 -32.85
C SER A 622 -25.25 -15.60 -34.19
N LEU A 623 -25.43 -16.38 -35.25
CA LEU A 623 -25.08 -15.99 -36.60
C LEU A 623 -26.33 -15.78 -37.47
N SER A 624 -26.22 -14.93 -38.49
CA SER A 624 -27.22 -14.77 -39.55
C SER A 624 -26.54 -14.75 -40.91
N ASP A 625 -27.34 -14.87 -41.96
CA ASP A 625 -26.92 -14.86 -43.38
C ASP A 625 -25.96 -16.01 -43.74
N VAL A 626 -25.85 -17.06 -42.87
CA VAL A 626 -25.09 -18.27 -43.18
C VAL A 626 -25.79 -19.10 -44.25
N LYS A 627 -25.02 -19.71 -45.15
CA LYS A 627 -25.55 -20.51 -46.28
C LYS A 627 -25.32 -21.99 -46.03
N ALA A 628 -26.24 -22.82 -46.54
CA ALA A 628 -26.08 -24.27 -46.50
C ALA A 628 -24.78 -24.68 -47.21
N ASP A 629 -24.09 -25.68 -46.63
CA ASP A 629 -22.78 -26.20 -47.06
C ASP A 629 -21.67 -25.11 -47.15
N GLY A 630 -21.89 -23.95 -46.57
CA GLY A 630 -20.91 -22.88 -46.53
C GLY A 630 -19.78 -23.18 -45.52
N GLU A 631 -18.59 -22.72 -45.83
CA GLU A 631 -17.44 -22.73 -44.96
C GLU A 631 -17.19 -21.33 -44.44
N TYR A 632 -16.95 -21.19 -43.12
CA TYR A 632 -16.81 -19.90 -42.47
C TYR A 632 -15.64 -19.93 -41.50
N THR A 633 -15.01 -18.75 -41.31
CA THR A 633 -14.01 -18.50 -40.30
C THR A 633 -14.51 -17.40 -39.37
N LEU A 634 -14.72 -17.76 -38.12
CA LEU A 634 -15.05 -16.83 -37.04
C LEU A 634 -13.73 -16.37 -36.39
N LYS A 635 -13.48 -15.06 -36.40
CA LYS A 635 -12.34 -14.44 -35.76
C LYS A 635 -12.74 -13.94 -34.38
N LEU A 636 -12.09 -14.43 -33.39
CA LEU A 636 -12.34 -14.11 -31.98
C LEU A 636 -11.31 -13.11 -31.48
N LYS A 637 -11.74 -12.02 -30.84
CA LYS A 637 -10.88 -11.00 -30.23
C LYS A 637 -11.57 -10.41 -29.01
N ASN A 638 -10.80 -9.77 -28.15
CA ASN A 638 -11.29 -9.04 -26.96
C ASN A 638 -12.13 -9.89 -26.00
N ILE A 639 -11.87 -11.20 -25.92
CA ILE A 639 -12.47 -12.06 -24.92
C ILE A 639 -11.49 -12.11 -23.75
N LYS A 640 -11.78 -11.39 -22.65
CA LYS A 640 -10.83 -11.21 -21.55
C LYS A 640 -11.30 -11.86 -20.26
N ASN A 641 -10.38 -12.43 -19.52
CA ASN A 641 -10.59 -12.84 -18.14
C ASN A 641 -10.42 -11.64 -17.18
N ALA A 642 -10.63 -11.85 -15.88
CA ALA A 642 -10.49 -10.79 -14.86
C ALA A 642 -9.05 -10.27 -14.70
N ALA A 643 -8.05 -11.02 -15.13
CA ALA A 643 -6.66 -10.54 -15.21
C ALA A 643 -6.41 -9.61 -16.41
N GLY A 644 -7.40 -9.46 -17.31
CA GLY A 644 -7.26 -8.71 -18.55
C GLY A 644 -6.56 -9.48 -19.67
N LEU A 645 -6.24 -10.78 -19.46
CA LEU A 645 -5.61 -11.61 -20.50
C LEU A 645 -6.63 -11.94 -21.57
N GLU A 646 -6.28 -11.61 -22.81
CA GLU A 646 -7.14 -11.77 -23.98
C GLU A 646 -6.98 -13.17 -24.57
N TYR A 647 -8.11 -13.74 -25.02
CA TYR A 647 -8.15 -14.85 -25.95
C TYR A 647 -8.49 -14.32 -27.35
N ALA A 648 -7.63 -14.64 -28.31
CA ALA A 648 -7.80 -14.24 -29.72
C ALA A 648 -7.32 -15.38 -30.61
N GLU A 649 -8.27 -16.09 -31.23
CA GLU A 649 -7.99 -17.14 -32.19
C GLU A 649 -9.06 -17.17 -33.28
N ASP A 650 -8.71 -17.71 -34.46
CA ASP A 650 -9.62 -17.93 -35.57
C ASP A 650 -10.17 -19.36 -35.50
N TYR A 651 -11.48 -19.51 -35.67
CA TYR A 651 -12.14 -20.82 -35.67
C TYR A 651 -12.90 -21.05 -37.00
N SER A 652 -12.51 -22.08 -37.76
CA SER A 652 -13.15 -22.43 -39.04
C SER A 652 -14.15 -23.55 -38.87
N PHE A 653 -15.31 -23.45 -39.48
CA PHE A 653 -16.39 -24.41 -39.44
C PHE A 653 -17.19 -24.48 -40.73
N LYS A 654 -17.97 -25.56 -40.88
CA LYS A 654 -18.90 -25.74 -41.97
C LYS A 654 -20.36 -25.68 -41.47
N VAL A 655 -21.25 -25.16 -42.30
CA VAL A 655 -22.69 -25.15 -42.01
C VAL A 655 -23.33 -26.37 -42.69
N SER A 656 -24.27 -27.02 -42.02
CA SER A 656 -24.95 -28.18 -42.58
C SER A 656 -25.78 -27.86 -43.80
N GLY A 657 -25.70 -28.73 -44.79
CA GLY A 657 -26.37 -28.58 -46.10
C GLY A 657 -27.86 -28.93 -46.12
N GLY A 658 -28.64 -28.24 -45.35
CA GLY A 658 -30.07 -28.25 -45.57
C GLY A 658 -30.95 -29.25 -44.84
N SER A 659 -30.36 -30.18 -44.05
CA SER A 659 -31.18 -31.07 -43.22
C SER A 659 -30.46 -31.41 -41.91
N ASP A 660 -31.03 -31.00 -40.83
CA ASP A 660 -30.46 -31.24 -39.51
C ASP A 660 -31.19 -32.35 -38.76
N VAL A 661 -30.44 -33.25 -38.19
CA VAL A 661 -30.95 -34.17 -37.19
C VAL A 661 -30.99 -33.42 -35.87
N LEU A 662 -32.17 -33.05 -35.39
CA LEU A 662 -32.36 -32.26 -34.18
C LEU A 662 -32.19 -33.09 -32.92
N SER A 663 -32.58 -34.36 -32.94
CA SER A 663 -32.40 -35.28 -31.84
C SER A 663 -32.49 -36.75 -32.29
N ILE A 664 -31.73 -37.63 -31.64
CA ILE A 664 -31.85 -39.06 -31.70
C ILE A 664 -32.04 -39.56 -30.28
N LYS A 665 -33.17 -40.17 -29.99
CA LYS A 665 -33.51 -40.65 -28.64
C LYS A 665 -33.78 -42.15 -28.64
N LEU A 666 -33.22 -42.86 -27.67
CA LEU A 666 -33.56 -44.21 -27.32
C LEU A 666 -34.47 -44.21 -26.10
N ASN A 667 -35.62 -44.84 -26.16
CA ASN A 667 -36.58 -44.91 -25.05
C ASN A 667 -36.93 -43.56 -24.43
N GLY A 668 -36.96 -42.51 -25.28
CA GLY A 668 -37.31 -41.13 -24.91
C GLY A 668 -36.13 -40.26 -24.43
N SER A 669 -34.88 -40.78 -24.31
CA SER A 669 -33.71 -40.07 -23.86
C SER A 669 -32.59 -40.09 -24.90
N GLU A 670 -31.80 -39.04 -25.00
CA GLU A 670 -30.56 -38.94 -25.81
C GLU A 670 -29.44 -39.84 -25.24
N SER A 671 -29.50 -40.13 -23.95
CA SER A 671 -28.67 -41.13 -23.25
C SER A 671 -29.47 -42.35 -22.76
N GLY A 672 -30.36 -42.84 -23.61
CA GLY A 672 -31.27 -43.91 -23.23
C GLY A 672 -30.56 -45.24 -23.09
N GLU A 673 -30.96 -46.03 -22.07
CA GLU A 673 -30.47 -47.38 -21.82
C GLU A 673 -31.08 -48.39 -22.76
N VAL A 674 -30.29 -49.39 -23.17
CA VAL A 674 -30.75 -50.51 -24.00
C VAL A 674 -31.59 -51.48 -23.14
N LYS A 675 -32.79 -51.82 -23.60
CA LYS A 675 -33.75 -52.70 -22.93
C LYS A 675 -34.13 -53.86 -23.86
N ALA A 676 -34.86 -54.83 -23.34
CA ALA A 676 -35.35 -55.97 -24.15
C ALA A 676 -36.25 -55.53 -25.29
N ASN A 677 -36.96 -54.45 -25.16
CA ASN A 677 -37.76 -53.82 -26.18
C ASN A 677 -37.56 -52.30 -26.20
N ASN A 678 -37.08 -51.74 -27.29
CA ASN A 678 -36.67 -50.40 -27.40
C ASN A 678 -37.51 -49.63 -28.44
N SER A 679 -37.59 -48.30 -28.27
CA SER A 679 -38.07 -47.34 -29.22
C SER A 679 -37.01 -46.33 -29.56
N VAL A 680 -36.83 -46.03 -30.83
CA VAL A 680 -35.94 -44.98 -31.32
C VAL A 680 -36.75 -43.87 -31.95
N SER A 681 -36.56 -42.65 -31.51
CA SER A 681 -37.19 -41.46 -32.10
C SER A 681 -36.10 -40.54 -32.68
N VAL A 682 -36.23 -40.22 -33.95
CA VAL A 682 -35.29 -39.32 -34.65
C VAL A 682 -36.07 -38.11 -35.18
N THR A 683 -35.76 -36.94 -34.68
CA THR A 683 -36.38 -35.69 -35.14
C THR A 683 -35.46 -35.00 -36.13
N LEU A 684 -35.97 -34.73 -37.29
CA LEU A 684 -35.32 -34.05 -38.41
C LEU A 684 -35.98 -32.72 -38.70
N SER A 685 -35.19 -31.70 -39.02
CA SER A 685 -35.69 -30.42 -39.51
C SER A 685 -35.13 -30.13 -40.90
N LYS A 686 -36.01 -29.73 -41.82
CA LYS A 686 -35.61 -29.26 -43.13
C LYS A 686 -35.06 -27.85 -43.03
N ALA A 687 -33.88 -27.59 -43.62
CA ALA A 687 -33.37 -26.23 -43.73
C ALA A 687 -34.24 -25.35 -44.62
N ALA A 688 -34.24 -24.03 -44.35
CA ALA A 688 -35.04 -23.05 -45.07
C ALA A 688 -34.65 -22.99 -46.55
N SER A 689 -33.42 -23.32 -46.91
CA SER A 689 -32.90 -23.27 -48.30
C SER A 689 -33.30 -24.47 -49.18
N VAL A 690 -33.95 -25.48 -48.62
CA VAL A 690 -34.36 -26.69 -49.35
C VAL A 690 -35.90 -26.74 -49.39
N THR A 691 -36.47 -27.00 -50.56
CA THR A 691 -37.95 -27.06 -50.69
C THR A 691 -38.51 -28.31 -50.01
N GLU A 692 -37.87 -29.44 -50.19
CA GLU A 692 -38.22 -30.71 -49.53
C GLU A 692 -36.99 -31.59 -49.35
N MET A 693 -37.09 -32.54 -48.44
CA MET A 693 -36.01 -33.51 -48.15
C MET A 693 -36.60 -34.90 -48.00
N ASN A 694 -35.83 -35.93 -48.40
CA ASN A 694 -36.14 -37.32 -48.13
C ASN A 694 -35.04 -37.92 -47.23
N ALA A 695 -35.41 -38.65 -46.23
CA ALA A 695 -34.44 -39.27 -45.31
C ALA A 695 -34.77 -40.74 -45.02
N VAL A 696 -33.76 -41.50 -44.75
CA VAL A 696 -33.88 -42.88 -44.23
C VAL A 696 -33.24 -42.91 -42.84
N VAL A 697 -34.00 -43.35 -41.84
CA VAL A 697 -33.51 -43.64 -40.54
C VAL A 697 -33.32 -45.15 -40.45
N THR A 698 -32.12 -45.59 -40.13
CA THR A 698 -31.79 -47.05 -39.94
C THR A 698 -31.28 -47.26 -38.53
N VAL A 699 -31.93 -48.18 -37.84
CA VAL A 699 -31.53 -48.66 -36.51
C VAL A 699 -30.88 -50.02 -36.65
N VAL A 700 -29.70 -50.19 -36.14
CA VAL A 700 -28.95 -51.44 -36.19
C VAL A 700 -28.66 -51.92 -34.77
N VAL A 701 -28.92 -53.19 -34.49
CA VAL A 701 -28.58 -53.82 -33.23
C VAL A 701 -27.37 -54.72 -33.46
N TRP A 702 -26.34 -54.50 -32.65
CA TRP A 702 -25.12 -55.26 -32.64
C TRP A 702 -25.00 -56.06 -31.37
N ASP A 703 -24.65 -57.35 -31.45
CA ASP A 703 -24.15 -58.11 -30.29
C ASP A 703 -22.62 -58.05 -30.20
N LYS A 704 -22.09 -58.29 -29.01
CA LYS A 704 -20.64 -58.38 -28.77
C LYS A 704 -20.23 -59.85 -28.91
N ALA A 705 -19.45 -60.18 -29.95
CA ALA A 705 -18.89 -61.51 -30.17
C ALA A 705 -17.36 -61.50 -29.96
N THR A 706 -16.80 -62.59 -29.43
CA THR A 706 -15.35 -62.73 -29.31
C THR A 706 -14.83 -63.60 -30.44
N VAL A 707 -14.00 -63.05 -31.29
CA VAL A 707 -13.34 -63.77 -32.41
C VAL A 707 -11.85 -63.60 -32.28
N GLY A 708 -11.11 -64.70 -32.13
CA GLY A 708 -9.67 -64.67 -31.97
C GLY A 708 -9.15 -63.85 -30.76
N GLY A 709 -9.92 -63.84 -29.66
CA GLY A 709 -9.58 -63.10 -28.44
C GLY A 709 -9.88 -61.60 -28.49
N LYS A 710 -10.49 -61.09 -29.56
CA LYS A 710 -10.92 -59.67 -29.71
C LYS A 710 -12.43 -59.58 -29.72
N THR A 711 -12.96 -58.59 -29.00
CA THR A 711 -14.40 -58.26 -29.04
C THR A 711 -14.71 -57.56 -30.36
N VAL A 712 -15.66 -58.08 -31.12
CA VAL A 712 -16.14 -57.52 -32.38
C VAL A 712 -17.65 -57.29 -32.33
N LYS A 713 -18.16 -56.28 -33.06
CA LYS A 713 -19.60 -56.09 -33.27
C LYS A 713 -20.10 -57.05 -34.34
N ARG A 714 -21.14 -57.85 -34.05
CA ARG A 714 -21.82 -58.72 -35.00
C ARG A 714 -23.23 -58.23 -35.19
N LEU A 715 -23.67 -58.07 -36.45
CA LEU A 715 -25.00 -57.62 -36.78
C LEU A 715 -26.04 -58.63 -36.24
N LYS A 716 -26.96 -58.18 -35.42
CA LYS A 716 -28.05 -58.98 -34.83
C LYS A 716 -29.36 -58.69 -35.60
N SER A 717 -29.70 -57.43 -35.77
CA SER A 717 -30.88 -57.01 -36.52
C SER A 717 -30.74 -55.58 -37.06
N ALA A 718 -31.56 -55.24 -38.04
CA ALA A 718 -31.68 -53.88 -38.52
C ALA A 718 -33.16 -53.55 -38.89
N ALA A 719 -33.56 -52.31 -38.60
CA ALA A 719 -34.86 -51.79 -38.97
C ALA A 719 -34.68 -50.39 -39.65
N SER A 720 -35.49 -50.09 -40.65
CA SER A 720 -35.41 -48.79 -41.35
C SER A 720 -36.76 -48.16 -41.53
N GLN A 721 -36.81 -46.82 -41.46
CA GLN A 721 -37.99 -46.03 -41.78
C GLN A 721 -37.62 -44.95 -42.81
N ASN A 722 -38.39 -44.89 -43.92
CA ASN A 722 -38.27 -43.88 -44.94
C ASN A 722 -39.19 -42.70 -44.63
N LEU A 723 -38.61 -41.52 -44.56
CA LEU A 723 -39.32 -40.24 -44.46
C LEU A 723 -39.25 -39.53 -45.81
N LYS A 724 -40.43 -39.32 -46.41
CA LYS A 724 -40.52 -38.63 -47.71
C LYS A 724 -41.15 -37.25 -47.55
N ASN A 725 -40.79 -36.34 -48.41
CA ASN A 725 -41.36 -35.00 -48.55
C ASN A 725 -41.38 -34.21 -47.24
N ILE A 726 -40.21 -34.18 -46.56
CA ILE A 726 -40.04 -33.41 -45.33
C ILE A 726 -39.98 -31.92 -45.71
N THR A 727 -41.04 -31.18 -45.37
CA THR A 727 -41.16 -29.74 -45.64
C THR A 727 -40.98 -28.85 -44.42
N GLY A 728 -40.76 -29.44 -43.26
CA GLY A 728 -40.54 -28.78 -41.95
C GLY A 728 -39.88 -29.75 -40.99
N THR A 729 -40.26 -29.74 -39.72
CA THR A 729 -39.82 -30.71 -38.71
C THR A 729 -40.63 -31.98 -38.80
N LYS A 730 -40.00 -33.14 -38.82
CA LYS A 730 -40.64 -34.47 -38.85
C LYS A 730 -39.89 -35.45 -37.98
N THR A 731 -40.63 -36.31 -37.26
CA THR A 731 -40.06 -37.34 -36.41
C THR A 731 -40.27 -38.72 -37.04
N ALA A 732 -39.25 -39.53 -37.06
CA ALA A 732 -39.33 -40.97 -37.32
C ALA A 732 -39.33 -41.70 -35.98
N ASP A 733 -40.34 -42.54 -35.76
CA ASP A 733 -40.46 -43.37 -34.56
C ASP A 733 -40.42 -44.84 -34.97
N LEU A 734 -39.38 -45.55 -34.56
CA LEU A 734 -39.21 -47.00 -34.73
C LEU A 734 -39.39 -47.64 -33.36
N SER A 735 -40.34 -48.52 -33.23
CA SER A 735 -40.65 -49.26 -32.00
C SER A 735 -40.49 -50.77 -32.21
N GLY A 736 -40.45 -51.53 -31.11
CA GLY A 736 -40.33 -52.98 -31.17
C GLY A 736 -38.90 -53.44 -31.52
N ILE A 737 -37.88 -52.63 -31.23
CA ILE A 737 -36.47 -52.99 -31.49
C ILE A 737 -36.02 -53.93 -30.34
N ALA A 738 -35.94 -55.23 -30.65
CA ALA A 738 -35.49 -56.24 -29.70
C ALA A 738 -33.98 -56.21 -29.56
N ALA A 739 -33.48 -56.10 -28.33
CA ALA A 739 -32.07 -56.12 -27.97
C ALA A 739 -31.89 -56.79 -26.58
N GLU A 740 -30.72 -57.29 -26.32
CA GLU A 740 -30.31 -57.70 -24.99
C GLU A 740 -29.60 -56.54 -24.29
N THR A 741 -29.44 -56.58 -22.96
CA THR A 741 -28.84 -55.47 -22.21
C THR A 741 -27.38 -55.15 -22.58
N ASP A 742 -26.67 -56.13 -23.13
CA ASP A 742 -25.25 -56.00 -23.51
C ASP A 742 -25.09 -55.64 -25.00
N ASP A 743 -26.21 -55.58 -25.76
CA ASP A 743 -26.19 -55.19 -27.16
C ASP A 743 -25.89 -53.69 -27.31
N ILE A 744 -25.49 -53.33 -28.55
CA ILE A 744 -25.25 -51.93 -28.92
C ILE A 744 -26.33 -51.56 -29.96
N ILE A 745 -27.03 -50.49 -29.74
CA ILE A 745 -27.95 -49.92 -30.72
C ILE A 745 -27.31 -48.74 -31.40
N GLU A 746 -27.11 -48.82 -32.73
CA GLU A 746 -26.64 -47.67 -33.54
C GLU A 746 -27.75 -47.18 -34.44
N VAL A 747 -27.88 -45.85 -34.55
CA VAL A 747 -28.88 -45.16 -35.36
C VAL A 747 -28.18 -44.37 -36.43
N PHE A 748 -28.49 -44.66 -37.69
CA PHE A 748 -27.96 -44.01 -38.87
C PHE A 748 -29.08 -43.19 -39.54
N VAL A 749 -28.77 -41.98 -39.98
CA VAL A 749 -29.67 -41.11 -40.71
C VAL A 749 -29.04 -40.71 -42.06
N TRP A 750 -29.73 -41.00 -43.13
CA TRP A 750 -29.26 -40.80 -44.50
C TRP A 750 -30.23 -39.91 -45.30
N ASN A 751 -29.71 -39.07 -46.21
CA ASN A 751 -30.55 -38.47 -47.25
C ASN A 751 -30.82 -39.50 -48.37
N SER A 752 -32.07 -39.82 -48.58
CA SER A 752 -32.45 -40.83 -49.59
C SER A 752 -32.72 -40.24 -50.99
N GLY A 753 -32.75 -38.92 -51.13
CA GLY A 753 -33.10 -38.26 -52.42
C GLY A 753 -31.95 -38.19 -53.44
N THR A 754 -30.72 -38.20 -53.02
CA THR A 754 -29.52 -37.96 -53.86
C THR A 754 -28.36 -38.90 -53.56
N GLY A 755 -28.66 -40.21 -53.37
CA GLY A 755 -27.61 -41.20 -53.19
C GLY A 755 -27.06 -41.26 -51.76
N LEU A 756 -27.81 -41.74 -50.81
CA LEU A 756 -27.43 -42.10 -49.42
C LEU A 756 -26.30 -41.24 -48.76
N LYS A 757 -26.47 -39.93 -48.83
CA LYS A 757 -25.54 -39.01 -48.12
C LYS A 757 -25.87 -39.07 -46.62
N VAL A 758 -24.87 -39.29 -45.78
CA VAL A 758 -25.00 -39.31 -44.32
C VAL A 758 -25.48 -37.93 -43.84
N LEU A 759 -26.58 -37.88 -43.07
CA LEU A 759 -27.11 -36.67 -42.45
C LEU A 759 -26.65 -36.47 -41.00
N SER A 760 -26.24 -37.54 -40.35
CA SER A 760 -25.63 -37.47 -39.02
C SER A 760 -24.59 -38.59 -38.83
N LYS A 761 -23.62 -38.40 -37.92
CA LYS A 761 -22.88 -39.49 -37.35
C LYS A 761 -23.86 -40.46 -36.70
N ALA A 762 -23.55 -41.76 -36.74
CA ALA A 762 -24.33 -42.73 -36.02
C ALA A 762 -24.42 -42.42 -34.50
N ALA A 763 -25.60 -42.38 -33.94
CA ALA A 763 -25.76 -42.36 -32.49
C ALA A 763 -25.63 -43.80 -31.98
N GLU A 764 -24.77 -43.99 -30.99
CA GLU A 764 -24.53 -45.30 -30.36
C GLU A 764 -25.09 -45.29 -28.94
N PHE A 765 -25.90 -46.30 -28.60
CA PHE A 765 -26.44 -46.53 -27.29
C PHE A 765 -25.95 -47.90 -26.80
N ALA A 766 -25.37 -47.93 -25.65
CA ALA A 766 -24.90 -49.17 -24.96
C ALA A 766 -25.01 -48.95 -23.47
N ASN A 767 -25.24 -50.02 -22.72
CA ASN A 767 -25.28 -50.03 -21.25
C ASN A 767 -23.88 -50.24 -20.69
#